data_0a60d928f16d7c5f2dd098002061b123
#
_entry.id   0a60d928f16d7c5f2dd098002061b123
#
_cell.length_a   1.000
_cell.length_b   1.000
_cell.length_c   1.000
_cell.angle_alpha   90.00
_cell.angle_beta   90.00
_cell.angle_gamma   90.00
#
_symmetry.space_group_name_H-M   'P 1'
#
loop_
_entity.id
_entity.type
_entity.pdbx_description
1 polymer ?
#
loop_
_entity_poly.entity_id
_entity_poly.type
_entity_poly.pdbx_seq_one_letter_code
_entity_poly.pdbx_strand_id
1 'polypeptide(L)'
;MLAEATTDESTEAGERSAPRRSVIASIAAGAARRWQATFAVMIVVLIAGVSAFGFGLDREGFPPINTPISVVSGTYFVDDAGVVDQEVIVPLEAAFSEVEGVISTESIALPSSYSVVVEFESDISSDVGTARLVALDLEVTDGAEILYNPINAAKLVGQYDSLVSIVGPPNATPADFQEQAEQLSVYLAAEGDVGVAAVRDLETESIDPVSGATETRLTRFTRVALDSSGYDDAIAIGLIRSETSNLDVLEFSDLIESRLVSAESPLDDGFSAAITADFATSVRQQLSSLTTNLLTGLLAVALVSLLLIGWRVAVMTTGFMALVMMGALIGLWVFGYSLNTITLFGLILTLGLLVDDAIVISESIDSSRDDPSPQEDGRRLGAVRTALERVGSASLAGTLTTVVVFSPMLFVDGILGEFIRSIPATVIITLILSFIFSIVFIPAVARVFLLKGGASNNPIVRGEKVVARAAGRLAAYPWRNGWKGRFTGMGMASVALVAIMAGGMIAGSLPFSIFPAGKDASGLAISAEFPPGTSIEEAQDISDEVDVVILSVLGEELARSQYVRGNERVTETFIDLTPIGSRSTKAPTFVERIEADFETIVLAYPGLRLTAGQTENGPPLLEYPFATQIEVSDAASIAAGQQLAEDIRDSLQGRQFESGGGTVTVTDAIVSTDGEIARVDGQQIIEVRAQYDEDQGISGILNDTQLLVEEDFPPAEIESRGLSAEAVTFDFGLESDNQDDFAGLIVAGIIALGLMLLLIAIQFRSVAQALLIFMAIPLSFLGVFGALKLTDNPQSFLSGVGFIALIGVAVNNTILLVDSANQQRRAGASAGEAIQHAVTSRFRPLITTTITTVVGLLPLALSDPFWESLGFTLMGGLVSSTVFVLLCFPAFYLGLESVRTPLRNAVRRRRGRPLLT
;
A
#
# COMPACT_ATOMS: atom_id res chain seq x y z
N MET A 1 66.57 -60.02 -37.25
CA MET A 1 67.14 -58.65 -37.17
C MET A 1 65.87 -57.77 -37.01
N LEU A 2 65.38 -57.68 -35.92
CA LEU A 2 65.42 -56.81 -34.75
C LEU A 2 65.52 -55.36 -35.20
N ALA A 3 64.42 -54.63 -35.08
CA ALA A 3 64.36 -53.22 -34.85
C ALA A 3 63.05 -52.93 -34.01
N GLU A 4 63.33 -52.37 -32.85
CA GLU A 4 62.37 -51.99 -31.82
C GLU A 4 61.35 -50.95 -32.32
N ALA A 5 60.09 -51.17 -31.93
CA ALA A 5 59.03 -50.14 -31.99
C ALA A 5 58.78 -49.69 -30.56
N THR A 6 59.38 -48.57 -30.19
CA THR A 6 59.00 -47.77 -29.00
C THR A 6 57.70 -47.07 -29.27
N THR A 7 56.65 -47.54 -28.66
CA THR A 7 55.36 -46.85 -28.62
C THR A 7 55.47 -45.63 -27.72
N ASP A 8 55.22 -44.49 -28.31
CA ASP A 8 55.06 -43.16 -27.67
C ASP A 8 53.74 -43.07 -26.96
N GLU A 9 53.72 -43.35 -25.67
CA GLU A 9 52.60 -43.19 -24.72
C GLU A 9 52.65 -41.82 -24.04
N SER A 10 52.55 -40.72 -24.83
CA SER A 10 52.45 -39.38 -24.22
C SER A 10 51.77 -38.39 -25.17
N THR A 11 50.46 -38.53 -25.31
CA THR A 11 49.59 -37.37 -25.73
C THR A 11 48.09 -37.69 -25.63
N GLU A 12 47.60 -37.98 -24.41
CA GLU A 12 46.20 -37.75 -24.03
C GLU A 12 46.10 -37.12 -22.64
N ALA A 13 46.86 -36.04 -22.42
CA ALA A 13 46.54 -35.08 -21.39
C ALA A 13 45.35 -34.27 -21.88
N GLY A 14 44.14 -34.67 -21.39
CA GLY A 14 42.89 -34.08 -21.81
C GLY A 14 42.94 -32.56 -21.88
N GLU A 15 42.51 -32.02 -23.00
CA GLU A 15 42.01 -30.65 -23.11
C GLU A 15 40.98 -30.38 -21.98
N ARG A 16 41.46 -29.84 -20.89
CA ARG A 16 40.61 -29.15 -19.94
C ARG A 16 40.01 -27.97 -20.72
N SER A 17 38.79 -28.13 -21.22
CA SER A 17 38.04 -27.02 -21.81
C SER A 17 38.15 -25.82 -20.89
N ALA A 18 38.79 -24.75 -21.38
CA ALA A 18 38.89 -23.49 -20.66
C ALA A 18 37.50 -23.08 -20.10
N PRO A 19 37.40 -22.75 -18.84
CA PRO A 19 36.11 -22.41 -18.27
C PRO A 19 35.49 -21.26 -19.09
N ARG A 20 34.28 -21.46 -19.62
CA ARG A 20 33.55 -20.41 -20.35
C ARG A 20 33.53 -19.16 -19.49
N ARG A 21 34.20 -18.11 -19.94
CA ARG A 21 34.32 -16.83 -19.24
C ARG A 21 32.92 -16.28 -18.94
N SER A 22 32.59 -16.07 -17.68
CA SER A 22 31.29 -15.46 -17.28
C SER A 22 31.24 -14.03 -17.85
N VAL A 23 30.15 -13.70 -18.54
CA VAL A 23 29.93 -12.36 -19.09
C VAL A 23 29.91 -11.34 -17.94
N ILE A 24 29.23 -11.66 -16.83
CA ILE A 24 29.14 -10.83 -15.62
C ILE A 24 30.54 -10.50 -15.07
N ALA A 25 31.42 -11.52 -14.91
CA ALA A 25 32.78 -11.33 -14.42
C ALA A 25 33.63 -10.50 -15.38
N SER A 26 33.36 -10.59 -16.69
CA SER A 26 34.06 -9.80 -17.72
C SER A 26 33.67 -8.33 -17.68
N ILE A 27 32.36 -8.02 -17.48
CA ILE A 27 31.86 -6.66 -17.31
C ILE A 27 32.45 -6.04 -16.04
N ALA A 28 32.38 -6.74 -14.90
CA ALA A 28 32.92 -6.29 -13.63
C ALA A 28 34.44 -6.00 -13.68
N ALA A 29 35.20 -6.89 -14.31
CA ALA A 29 36.63 -6.67 -14.51
C ALA A 29 36.91 -5.49 -15.45
N GLY A 30 36.09 -5.27 -16.48
CA GLY A 30 36.14 -4.12 -17.37
C GLY A 30 35.87 -2.79 -16.63
N ALA A 31 34.84 -2.74 -15.82
CA ALA A 31 34.52 -1.59 -14.98
C ALA A 31 35.60 -1.30 -13.94
N ALA A 32 36.11 -2.34 -13.26
CA ALA A 32 37.24 -2.21 -12.34
C ALA A 32 38.53 -1.75 -13.03
N ARG A 33 38.77 -2.16 -14.28
CA ARG A 33 39.94 -1.71 -15.07
C ARG A 33 39.85 -0.21 -15.38
N ARG A 34 38.65 0.26 -15.79
CA ARG A 34 38.38 1.66 -16.15
C ARG A 34 37.75 2.44 -14.96
N TRP A 35 38.20 2.22 -13.73
CA TRP A 35 37.60 2.76 -12.52
C TRP A 35 37.35 4.27 -12.56
N GLN A 36 38.24 5.06 -13.23
CA GLN A 36 38.05 6.51 -13.38
C GLN A 36 36.80 6.86 -14.19
N ALA A 37 36.56 6.17 -15.31
CA ALA A 37 35.35 6.35 -16.12
C ALA A 37 34.11 5.89 -15.35
N THR A 38 34.20 4.79 -14.60
CA THR A 38 33.12 4.32 -13.72
C THR A 38 32.78 5.34 -12.64
N PHE A 39 33.79 5.97 -12.01
CA PHE A 39 33.56 7.04 -11.03
C PHE A 39 32.90 8.28 -11.67
N ALA A 40 33.29 8.66 -12.89
CA ALA A 40 32.67 9.75 -13.63
C ALA A 40 31.17 9.46 -13.88
N VAL A 41 30.82 8.23 -14.29
CA VAL A 41 29.41 7.82 -14.43
C VAL A 41 28.67 7.84 -13.09
N MET A 42 29.29 7.41 -11.99
CA MET A 42 28.67 7.51 -10.65
C MET A 42 28.32 8.97 -10.30
N ILE A 43 29.23 9.92 -10.56
CA ILE A 43 28.99 11.34 -10.31
C ILE A 43 27.83 11.87 -11.16
N VAL A 44 27.78 11.47 -12.45
CA VAL A 44 26.66 11.85 -13.34
C VAL A 44 25.33 11.32 -12.81
N VAL A 45 25.28 10.04 -12.39
CA VAL A 45 24.06 9.46 -11.79
C VAL A 45 23.65 10.19 -10.52
N LEU A 46 24.59 10.56 -9.65
CA LEU A 46 24.30 11.33 -8.43
C LEU A 46 23.72 12.70 -8.76
N ILE A 47 24.32 13.44 -9.69
CA ILE A 47 23.84 14.76 -10.10
C ILE A 47 22.45 14.64 -10.73
N ALA A 48 22.29 13.72 -11.68
CA ALA A 48 21.00 13.51 -12.34
C ALA A 48 19.90 13.06 -11.36
N GLY A 49 20.23 12.21 -10.36
CA GLY A 49 19.29 11.79 -9.34
C GLY A 49 18.86 12.93 -8.41
N VAL A 50 19.81 13.80 -8.02
CA VAL A 50 19.48 15.01 -7.24
C VAL A 50 18.62 15.97 -8.09
N SER A 51 18.90 16.10 -9.38
CA SER A 51 18.07 16.92 -10.28
C SER A 51 16.66 16.33 -10.47
N ALA A 52 16.53 15.01 -10.59
CA ALA A 52 15.24 14.33 -10.66
C ALA A 52 14.42 14.55 -9.38
N PHE A 53 15.05 14.44 -8.20
CA PHE A 53 14.41 14.69 -6.91
C PHE A 53 13.97 16.14 -6.73
N GLY A 54 14.80 17.12 -7.18
CA GLY A 54 14.55 18.55 -6.95
C GLY A 54 13.64 19.21 -7.97
N PHE A 55 13.67 18.74 -9.23
CA PHE A 55 13.06 19.47 -10.34
C PHE A 55 12.37 18.57 -11.37
N GLY A 56 12.48 17.25 -11.25
CA GLY A 56 11.99 16.36 -12.30
C GLY A 56 10.78 15.54 -11.92
N LEU A 57 10.58 15.28 -10.63
CA LEU A 57 9.48 14.48 -10.11
C LEU A 57 8.45 15.38 -9.46
N ASP A 58 7.21 15.29 -9.94
CA ASP A 58 6.06 15.94 -9.32
C ASP A 58 5.82 15.36 -7.93
N ARG A 59 5.49 16.22 -6.97
CA ARG A 59 5.25 15.85 -5.58
C ARG A 59 3.75 15.77 -5.33
N GLU A 60 3.31 14.59 -4.93
CA GLU A 60 1.90 14.30 -4.71
C GLU A 60 1.73 13.52 -3.40
N GLY A 61 0.53 13.51 -2.83
CA GLY A 61 0.21 12.68 -1.66
C GLY A 61 0.17 11.19 -2.03
N PHE A 62 -0.65 10.88 -3.01
CA PHE A 62 -0.85 9.55 -3.56
C PHE A 62 -0.65 9.57 -5.08
N PRO A 63 -0.41 8.42 -5.72
CA PRO A 63 -0.41 8.35 -7.17
C PRO A 63 -1.77 8.78 -7.71
N PRO A 64 -1.85 9.35 -8.91
CA PRO A 64 -3.13 9.61 -9.55
C PRO A 64 -3.88 8.29 -9.73
N ILE A 65 -5.07 8.23 -9.13
CA ILE A 65 -5.95 7.06 -9.17
C ILE A 65 -7.11 7.43 -10.10
N ASN A 66 -7.37 6.61 -11.08
CA ASN A 66 -8.55 6.74 -11.91
C ASN A 66 -9.76 6.14 -11.16
N THR A 67 -10.70 7.00 -10.77
CA THR A 67 -12.00 6.60 -10.25
C THR A 67 -13.01 6.76 -11.37
N PRO A 68 -13.47 5.71 -12.05
CA PRO A 68 -14.36 5.81 -13.21
C PRO A 68 -15.81 6.10 -12.77
N ILE A 69 -16.00 7.11 -11.91
CA ILE A 69 -17.28 7.44 -11.28
C ILE A 69 -17.57 8.92 -11.48
N SER A 70 -18.81 9.26 -11.81
CA SER A 70 -19.35 10.62 -11.80
C SER A 70 -20.57 10.70 -10.88
N VAL A 71 -20.67 11.75 -10.09
CA VAL A 71 -21.85 12.00 -9.26
C VAL A 71 -22.64 13.16 -9.87
N VAL A 72 -23.83 12.85 -10.30
CA VAL A 72 -24.81 13.86 -10.76
C VAL A 72 -25.77 14.13 -9.62
N SER A 73 -25.84 15.36 -9.15
CA SER A 73 -26.67 15.73 -8.01
C SER A 73 -27.37 17.05 -8.25
N GLY A 74 -28.41 17.32 -7.49
CA GLY A 74 -29.08 18.61 -7.63
C GLY A 74 -30.24 18.76 -6.65
N THR A 75 -30.86 19.93 -6.73
CA THR A 75 -32.07 20.26 -5.98
C THR A 75 -33.29 20.30 -6.89
N TYR A 76 -34.41 19.79 -6.39
CA TYR A 76 -35.71 19.96 -6.99
C TYR A 76 -36.72 20.15 -5.84
N PHE A 77 -37.10 21.39 -5.60
CA PHE A 77 -37.82 21.82 -4.40
C PHE A 77 -39.25 21.28 -4.36
N VAL A 78 -39.39 19.95 -4.25
CA VAL A 78 -40.63 19.21 -4.06
C VAL A 78 -40.48 18.34 -2.82
N ASP A 79 -41.41 18.46 -1.89
CA ASP A 79 -41.38 17.77 -0.59
C ASP A 79 -41.88 16.31 -0.66
N ASP A 80 -41.66 15.65 -1.79
CA ASP A 80 -42.04 14.25 -2.06
C ASP A 80 -40.96 13.57 -2.92
N ALA A 81 -40.22 12.64 -2.29
CA ALA A 81 -39.20 11.87 -2.94
C ALA A 81 -39.72 11.07 -4.15
N GLY A 82 -41.00 10.62 -4.14
CA GLY A 82 -41.60 9.91 -5.27
C GLY A 82 -41.77 10.80 -6.49
N VAL A 83 -42.02 12.08 -6.31
CA VAL A 83 -42.04 13.05 -7.43
C VAL A 83 -40.65 13.34 -7.93
N VAL A 84 -39.66 13.51 -7.04
CA VAL A 84 -38.22 13.67 -7.41
C VAL A 84 -37.75 12.45 -8.19
N ASP A 85 -38.08 11.23 -7.73
CA ASP A 85 -37.73 9.99 -8.43
C ASP A 85 -38.30 9.98 -9.87
N GLN A 86 -39.61 10.19 -9.99
CA GLN A 86 -40.33 10.03 -11.27
C GLN A 86 -40.00 11.15 -12.28
N GLU A 87 -39.85 12.39 -11.83
CA GLU A 87 -39.67 13.55 -12.72
C GLU A 87 -38.23 13.89 -12.99
N VAL A 88 -37.29 13.44 -12.13
CA VAL A 88 -35.85 13.74 -12.27
C VAL A 88 -35.01 12.50 -12.44
N ILE A 89 -35.02 11.55 -11.48
CA ILE A 89 -34.11 10.43 -11.50
C ILE A 89 -34.37 9.46 -12.66
N VAL A 90 -35.62 9.01 -12.82
CA VAL A 90 -35.98 8.06 -13.87
C VAL A 90 -35.59 8.56 -15.28
N PRO A 91 -35.84 9.84 -15.66
CA PRO A 91 -35.35 10.36 -16.93
C PRO A 91 -33.82 10.45 -17.01
N LEU A 92 -33.12 10.80 -15.92
CA LEU A 92 -31.65 10.86 -15.90
C LEU A 92 -31.03 9.48 -16.09
N GLU A 93 -31.48 8.46 -15.32
CA GLU A 93 -30.99 7.10 -15.46
C GLU A 93 -31.22 6.53 -16.86
N ALA A 94 -32.40 6.79 -17.44
CA ALA A 94 -32.72 6.36 -18.79
C ALA A 94 -31.77 6.98 -19.84
N ALA A 95 -31.40 8.26 -19.67
CA ALA A 95 -30.48 8.94 -20.55
C ALA A 95 -29.02 8.47 -20.33
N PHE A 96 -28.62 8.26 -19.08
CA PHE A 96 -27.27 7.84 -18.74
C PHE A 96 -26.96 6.39 -19.18
N SER A 97 -27.95 5.50 -19.08
CA SER A 97 -27.81 4.10 -19.54
C SER A 97 -27.55 3.96 -21.05
N GLU A 98 -27.89 5.01 -21.86
CA GLU A 98 -27.58 5.03 -23.30
C GLU A 98 -26.17 5.57 -23.61
N VAL A 99 -25.41 6.07 -22.63
CA VAL A 99 -24.07 6.61 -22.81
C VAL A 99 -23.06 5.50 -22.95
N GLU A 100 -22.23 5.55 -23.99
CA GLU A 100 -21.20 4.55 -24.24
C GLU A 100 -20.18 4.49 -23.10
N GLY A 101 -20.05 3.32 -22.48
CA GLY A 101 -19.11 3.05 -21.41
C GLY A 101 -19.69 3.23 -20.00
N VAL A 102 -20.98 3.49 -19.82
CA VAL A 102 -21.67 3.37 -18.53
C VAL A 102 -21.91 1.90 -18.20
N ILE A 103 -21.52 1.48 -17.01
CA ILE A 103 -21.67 0.10 -16.51
C ILE A 103 -22.89 0.02 -15.60
N SER A 104 -23.02 0.94 -14.65
CA SER A 104 -24.09 0.95 -13.65
C SER A 104 -24.51 2.38 -13.27
N THR A 105 -25.72 2.49 -12.73
CA THR A 105 -26.23 3.72 -12.14
C THR A 105 -26.86 3.40 -10.78
N GLU A 106 -26.47 4.16 -9.76
CA GLU A 106 -27.11 4.12 -8.44
C GLU A 106 -27.68 5.49 -8.11
N SER A 107 -28.90 5.54 -7.66
CA SER A 107 -29.55 6.81 -7.41
C SER A 107 -30.36 6.83 -6.13
N ILE A 108 -30.45 8.01 -5.53
CA ILE A 108 -31.22 8.28 -4.32
C ILE A 108 -32.03 9.53 -4.56
N ALA A 109 -33.36 9.39 -4.47
CA ALA A 109 -34.29 10.49 -4.38
C ALA A 109 -34.64 10.78 -2.92
N LEU A 110 -34.58 12.03 -2.57
CA LEU A 110 -34.93 12.56 -1.27
C LEU A 110 -35.94 13.73 -1.48
N PRO A 111 -36.74 14.12 -0.47
CA PRO A 111 -37.50 15.37 -0.56
C PRO A 111 -36.55 16.53 -0.90
N SER A 112 -36.88 17.26 -1.96
CA SER A 112 -36.13 18.43 -2.49
C SER A 112 -34.70 18.22 -3.01
N SER A 113 -34.16 17.00 -3.05
CA SER A 113 -32.83 16.75 -3.64
C SER A 113 -32.66 15.35 -4.19
N TYR A 114 -31.63 15.15 -4.98
CA TYR A 114 -31.29 13.83 -5.55
C TYR A 114 -29.79 13.69 -5.79
N SER A 115 -29.36 12.43 -5.89
CA SER A 115 -28.02 12.07 -6.30
C SER A 115 -28.08 10.85 -7.22
N VAL A 116 -27.31 10.86 -8.29
CA VAL A 116 -27.12 9.73 -9.21
C VAL A 116 -25.62 9.50 -9.35
N VAL A 117 -25.16 8.36 -8.89
CA VAL A 117 -23.78 7.87 -9.12
C VAL A 117 -23.78 7.12 -10.44
N VAL A 118 -22.89 7.47 -11.35
CA VAL A 118 -22.73 6.82 -12.65
C VAL A 118 -21.35 6.22 -12.70
N GLU A 119 -21.27 4.90 -12.84
CA GLU A 119 -20.03 4.15 -12.98
C GLU A 119 -19.73 3.89 -14.46
N PHE A 120 -18.47 4.03 -14.84
CA PHE A 120 -17.98 3.82 -16.20
C PHE A 120 -17.03 2.63 -16.29
N GLU A 121 -16.77 2.15 -17.52
CA GLU A 121 -15.69 1.19 -17.77
C GLU A 121 -14.36 1.73 -17.22
N SER A 122 -13.54 0.85 -16.67
CA SER A 122 -12.31 1.20 -15.93
C SER A 122 -11.25 1.97 -16.75
N ASP A 123 -11.36 1.97 -18.09
CA ASP A 123 -10.50 2.74 -18.99
C ASP A 123 -11.01 4.17 -19.25
N ILE A 124 -12.20 4.52 -18.74
CA ILE A 124 -12.79 5.85 -18.85
C ILE A 124 -12.55 6.61 -17.55
N SER A 125 -11.84 7.73 -17.62
CA SER A 125 -11.67 8.58 -16.44
C SER A 125 -12.96 9.32 -16.09
N SER A 126 -13.12 9.62 -14.80
CA SER A 126 -14.25 10.42 -14.29
C SER A 126 -14.48 11.71 -15.09
N ASP A 127 -13.42 12.46 -15.38
CA ASP A 127 -13.51 13.70 -16.17
C ASP A 127 -14.06 13.45 -17.58
N VAL A 128 -13.60 12.37 -18.25
CA VAL A 128 -14.08 12.00 -19.60
C VAL A 128 -15.52 11.49 -19.53
N GLY A 129 -15.84 10.64 -18.55
CA GLY A 129 -17.20 10.15 -18.33
C GLY A 129 -18.16 11.31 -18.04
N THR A 130 -17.82 12.18 -17.11
CA THR A 130 -18.60 13.37 -16.77
C THR A 130 -18.83 14.28 -17.99
N ALA A 131 -17.78 14.50 -18.81
CA ALA A 131 -17.92 15.29 -20.02
C ALA A 131 -18.92 14.66 -21.02
N ARG A 132 -19.02 13.32 -21.08
CA ARG A 132 -20.03 12.63 -21.90
C ARG A 132 -21.45 12.88 -21.38
N LEU A 133 -21.63 12.86 -20.03
CA LEU A 133 -22.93 13.17 -19.40
C LEU A 133 -23.33 14.62 -19.65
N VAL A 134 -22.43 15.58 -19.45
CA VAL A 134 -22.66 17.01 -19.74
C VAL A 134 -23.02 17.26 -21.20
N ALA A 135 -22.42 16.50 -22.12
CA ALA A 135 -22.68 16.63 -23.55
C ALA A 135 -24.11 16.22 -23.99
N LEU A 136 -24.85 15.53 -23.10
CA LEU A 136 -26.25 15.20 -23.34
C LEU A 136 -27.16 16.44 -23.29
N ASP A 137 -26.72 17.52 -22.61
CA ASP A 137 -27.46 18.78 -22.47
C ASP A 137 -28.92 18.56 -22.01
N LEU A 138 -29.07 17.78 -20.91
CA LEU A 138 -30.37 17.31 -20.45
C LEU A 138 -31.14 18.43 -19.73
N GLU A 139 -32.35 18.71 -20.20
CA GLU A 139 -33.37 19.44 -19.46
C GLU A 139 -34.45 18.41 -19.04
N VAL A 140 -34.49 18.06 -17.73
CA VAL A 140 -35.36 16.98 -17.23
C VAL A 140 -36.73 17.52 -16.86
N THR A 141 -36.79 18.53 -15.97
CA THR A 141 -38.03 19.21 -15.58
C THR A 141 -37.73 20.65 -15.17
N ASP A 142 -38.73 21.55 -15.37
CA ASP A 142 -38.58 22.95 -14.99
C ASP A 142 -38.33 23.10 -13.48
N GLY A 143 -37.22 23.76 -13.11
CA GLY A 143 -36.84 24.01 -11.71
C GLY A 143 -35.96 22.95 -11.07
N ALA A 144 -35.59 21.88 -11.76
CA ALA A 144 -34.55 20.96 -11.30
C ALA A 144 -33.16 21.49 -11.66
N GLU A 145 -32.29 21.58 -10.69
CA GLU A 145 -30.86 21.88 -10.89
C GLU A 145 -30.10 20.59 -11.15
N ILE A 146 -29.18 20.57 -12.12
CA ILE A 146 -28.33 19.40 -12.44
C ILE A 146 -26.87 19.82 -12.34
N LEU A 147 -26.15 19.24 -11.37
CA LEU A 147 -24.73 19.45 -11.15
C LEU A 147 -23.97 18.17 -11.49
N TYR A 148 -23.04 18.25 -12.40
CA TYR A 148 -22.18 17.13 -12.81
C TYR A 148 -20.83 17.23 -12.11
N ASN A 149 -20.53 16.27 -11.25
CA ASN A 149 -19.35 16.26 -10.40
C ASN A 149 -18.46 15.07 -10.76
N PRO A 150 -17.32 15.29 -11.44
CA PRO A 150 -16.33 14.24 -11.59
C PRO A 150 -15.70 13.94 -10.24
N ILE A 151 -15.50 12.66 -9.94
CA ILE A 151 -14.89 12.22 -8.69
C ILE A 151 -13.42 11.86 -8.93
N ASN A 152 -12.55 12.54 -8.19
CA ASN A 152 -11.12 12.26 -8.19
C ASN A 152 -10.65 12.03 -6.75
N ALA A 153 -10.24 10.81 -6.44
CA ALA A 153 -9.80 10.41 -5.09
C ALA A 153 -8.56 11.19 -4.60
N ALA A 154 -7.81 11.83 -5.51
CA ALA A 154 -6.66 12.66 -5.15
C ALA A 154 -7.03 14.13 -4.85
N LYS A 155 -8.33 14.51 -4.91
CA LYS A 155 -8.82 15.86 -4.66
C LYS A 155 -9.72 15.92 -3.42
N LEU A 156 -9.71 17.07 -2.74
CA LEU A 156 -10.61 17.36 -1.62
C LEU A 156 -12.06 17.31 -2.09
N VAL A 157 -12.90 16.61 -1.33
CA VAL A 157 -14.32 16.40 -1.67
C VAL A 157 -14.48 15.88 -3.13
N GLY A 158 -13.46 15.19 -3.65
CA GLY A 158 -13.42 14.67 -5.02
C GLY A 158 -13.28 15.74 -6.13
N GLN A 159 -13.21 17.03 -5.82
CA GLN A 159 -13.32 18.11 -6.80
C GLN A 159 -12.18 19.12 -6.76
N TYR A 160 -11.65 19.50 -5.61
CA TYR A 160 -10.74 20.63 -5.44
C TYR A 160 -9.34 20.21 -5.03
N ASP A 161 -8.33 20.91 -5.54
CA ASP A 161 -6.94 20.75 -5.05
C ASP A 161 -6.73 21.49 -3.72
N SER A 162 -7.48 22.57 -3.48
CA SER A 162 -7.40 23.39 -2.28
C SER A 162 -8.73 24.11 -2.00
N LEU A 163 -9.05 24.30 -0.73
CA LEU A 163 -10.13 25.18 -0.27
C LEU A 163 -9.54 26.39 0.43
N VAL A 164 -9.97 27.57 -0.01
CA VAL A 164 -9.66 28.84 0.63
C VAL A 164 -10.93 29.36 1.27
N SER A 165 -10.89 29.62 2.57
CA SER A 165 -12.02 30.21 3.27
C SER A 165 -11.74 31.67 3.61
N ILE A 166 -12.77 32.51 3.44
CA ILE A 166 -12.82 33.90 3.81
C ILE A 166 -13.60 34.03 5.11
N VAL A 167 -12.97 34.56 6.12
CA VAL A 167 -13.55 34.88 7.42
C VAL A 167 -13.82 36.38 7.45
N GLY A 168 -14.98 36.77 7.93
CA GLY A 168 -15.41 38.17 8.00
C GLY A 168 -15.62 38.69 9.42
N PRO A 169 -15.95 39.97 9.58
CA PRO A 169 -16.32 40.52 10.87
C PRO A 169 -17.66 39.91 11.37
N PRO A 170 -17.91 39.89 12.70
CA PRO A 170 -19.08 39.21 13.27
C PRO A 170 -20.46 39.70 12.80
N ASN A 171 -20.53 40.80 12.09
CA ASN A 171 -21.74 41.40 11.57
C ASN A 171 -21.81 41.36 10.03
N ALA A 172 -20.95 40.58 9.39
CA ALA A 172 -20.98 40.38 7.94
C ALA A 172 -22.23 39.54 7.58
N THR A 173 -22.89 39.95 6.49
CA THR A 173 -24.03 39.21 5.94
C THR A 173 -23.58 38.19 4.91
N PRO A 174 -24.40 37.16 4.58
CA PRO A 174 -24.07 36.21 3.52
C PRO A 174 -23.75 36.91 2.18
N ALA A 175 -24.41 38.02 1.86
CA ALA A 175 -24.13 38.82 0.65
C ALA A 175 -22.75 39.49 0.69
N ASP A 176 -22.31 39.96 1.90
CA ASP A 176 -20.96 40.51 2.06
C ASP A 176 -19.90 39.45 1.80
N PHE A 177 -20.08 38.25 2.35
CA PHE A 177 -19.19 37.09 2.11
C PHE A 177 -19.14 36.73 0.63
N GLN A 178 -20.31 36.68 -0.05
CA GLN A 178 -20.43 36.35 -1.46
C GLN A 178 -19.65 37.35 -2.32
N GLU A 179 -19.81 38.68 -2.07
CA GLU A 179 -19.09 39.72 -2.82
C GLU A 179 -17.56 39.58 -2.68
N GLN A 180 -17.07 39.34 -1.44
CA GLN A 180 -15.64 39.14 -1.20
C GLN A 180 -15.13 37.86 -1.88
N ALA A 181 -15.93 36.77 -1.87
CA ALA A 181 -15.54 35.52 -2.50
C ALA A 181 -15.48 35.64 -4.03
N GLU A 182 -16.44 36.35 -4.66
CA GLU A 182 -16.40 36.57 -6.08
C GLU A 182 -15.17 37.43 -6.51
N GLN A 183 -14.86 38.49 -5.75
CA GLN A 183 -13.69 39.30 -6.01
C GLN A 183 -12.38 38.52 -5.87
N LEU A 184 -12.25 37.74 -4.80
CA LEU A 184 -11.08 36.89 -4.56
C LEU A 184 -10.97 35.77 -5.60
N SER A 185 -12.09 35.15 -5.98
CA SER A 185 -12.15 34.12 -7.02
C SER A 185 -11.62 34.63 -8.36
N VAL A 186 -12.08 35.84 -8.82
CA VAL A 186 -11.59 36.47 -10.04
C VAL A 186 -10.10 36.79 -9.96
N TYR A 187 -9.63 37.28 -8.80
CA TYR A 187 -8.23 37.58 -8.55
C TYR A 187 -7.33 36.34 -8.62
N LEU A 188 -7.75 35.23 -8.01
CA LEU A 188 -7.01 33.97 -8.02
C LEU A 188 -7.05 33.31 -9.41
N ALA A 189 -8.21 33.31 -10.07
CA ALA A 189 -8.36 32.75 -11.41
C ALA A 189 -7.58 33.51 -12.48
N ALA A 190 -7.14 34.75 -12.22
CA ALA A 190 -6.27 35.51 -13.13
C ALA A 190 -4.86 34.91 -13.24
N GLU A 191 -4.46 34.03 -12.34
CA GLU A 191 -3.24 33.23 -12.44
C GLU A 191 -3.43 32.12 -13.47
N GLY A 192 -2.50 32.00 -14.42
CA GLY A 192 -2.59 30.96 -15.45
C GLY A 192 -2.51 29.53 -14.95
N ASP A 193 -2.01 29.33 -13.74
CA ASP A 193 -1.88 28.03 -13.09
C ASP A 193 -3.14 27.62 -12.28
N VAL A 194 -4.07 28.54 -12.03
CA VAL A 194 -5.38 28.28 -11.44
C VAL A 194 -6.38 28.01 -12.57
N GLY A 195 -6.86 26.79 -12.67
CA GLY A 195 -7.79 26.37 -13.71
C GLY A 195 -9.22 26.84 -13.45
N VAL A 196 -9.69 26.62 -12.22
CA VAL A 196 -11.02 27.00 -11.76
C VAL A 196 -10.92 27.56 -10.36
N ALA A 197 -11.62 28.68 -10.12
CA ALA A 197 -11.89 29.21 -8.80
C ALA A 197 -13.43 29.32 -8.66
N ALA A 198 -14.01 28.35 -7.98
CA ALA A 198 -15.45 28.23 -7.80
C ALA A 198 -15.86 28.69 -6.40
N VAL A 199 -16.70 29.72 -6.32
CA VAL A 199 -17.32 30.15 -5.08
C VAL A 199 -18.34 29.10 -4.67
N ARG A 200 -18.33 28.70 -3.41
CA ARG A 200 -19.34 27.80 -2.83
C ARG A 200 -20.45 28.63 -2.22
N ASP A 201 -21.40 29.03 -3.07
CA ASP A 201 -22.45 29.96 -2.75
C ASP A 201 -23.22 29.55 -1.49
N LEU A 202 -23.48 30.51 -0.60
CA LEU A 202 -24.24 30.32 0.62
C LEU A 202 -25.73 30.41 0.35
N GLU A 203 -26.15 31.26 -0.58
CA GLU A 203 -27.51 31.54 -0.95
C GLU A 203 -27.80 31.10 -2.38
N THR A 204 -28.98 30.57 -2.62
CA THR A 204 -29.44 30.21 -3.97
C THR A 204 -30.79 30.86 -4.24
N GLU A 205 -30.99 31.35 -5.46
CA GLU A 205 -32.30 31.82 -5.93
C GLU A 205 -33.19 30.59 -6.15
N SER A 206 -34.34 30.55 -5.43
CA SER A 206 -35.36 29.53 -5.63
C SER A 206 -36.64 30.16 -6.10
N ILE A 207 -37.41 29.44 -6.93
CA ILE A 207 -38.76 29.87 -7.33
C ILE A 207 -39.75 29.18 -6.40
N ASP A 208 -40.48 29.97 -5.62
CA ASP A 208 -41.58 29.44 -4.81
C ASP A 208 -42.61 28.76 -5.74
N PRO A 209 -42.83 27.46 -5.61
CA PRO A 209 -43.71 26.70 -6.50
C PRO A 209 -45.21 27.12 -6.37
N VAL A 210 -45.57 27.81 -5.30
CA VAL A 210 -46.94 28.27 -5.07
C VAL A 210 -47.19 29.68 -5.60
N SER A 211 -46.27 30.60 -5.35
CA SER A 211 -46.40 31.98 -5.75
C SER A 211 -45.74 32.32 -7.09
N GLY A 212 -44.76 31.52 -7.55
CA GLY A 212 -43.95 31.78 -8.69
C GLY A 212 -42.96 32.95 -8.47
N ALA A 213 -42.77 33.39 -7.23
CA ALA A 213 -41.80 34.45 -6.89
C ALA A 213 -40.39 33.88 -6.73
N THR A 214 -39.37 34.59 -7.20
CA THR A 214 -38.01 34.27 -6.93
C THR A 214 -37.66 34.77 -5.53
N GLU A 215 -37.24 33.87 -4.65
CA GLU A 215 -36.78 34.17 -3.31
C GLU A 215 -35.32 33.70 -3.15
N THR A 216 -34.47 34.56 -2.61
CA THR A 216 -33.08 34.17 -2.23
C THR A 216 -33.15 33.45 -0.90
N ARG A 217 -32.69 32.22 -0.84
CA ARG A 217 -32.71 31.38 0.36
C ARG A 217 -31.29 30.93 0.70
N LEU A 218 -30.94 30.96 1.97
CA LEU A 218 -29.75 30.33 2.51
C LEU A 218 -29.89 28.81 2.35
N THR A 219 -28.97 28.21 1.61
CA THR A 219 -28.98 26.77 1.32
C THR A 219 -27.71 26.07 1.82
N ARG A 220 -26.72 26.85 2.24
CA ARG A 220 -25.44 26.33 2.74
C ARG A 220 -24.86 27.26 3.78
N PHE A 221 -24.09 26.71 4.71
CA PHE A 221 -23.21 27.47 5.61
C PHE A 221 -21.84 26.81 5.70
N THR A 222 -20.83 27.59 6.06
CA THR A 222 -19.46 27.13 6.23
C THR A 222 -18.86 27.79 7.47
N ARG A 223 -18.16 27.01 8.26
CA ARG A 223 -17.48 27.44 9.48
C ARG A 223 -16.02 26.98 9.48
N VAL A 224 -15.19 27.77 10.08
CA VAL A 224 -13.74 27.55 10.15
C VAL A 224 -13.21 27.85 11.54
N ALA A 225 -12.39 26.98 12.08
CA ALA A 225 -11.52 27.28 13.21
C ALA A 225 -10.07 27.26 12.71
N LEU A 226 -9.39 28.39 12.79
CA LEU A 226 -7.98 28.54 12.41
C LEU A 226 -7.03 28.21 13.56
N ASP A 227 -7.57 28.08 14.76
CA ASP A 227 -6.89 27.64 16.00
C ASP A 227 -7.96 27.22 17.02
N SER A 228 -7.57 27.00 18.26
CA SER A 228 -8.45 26.62 19.37
C SER A 228 -9.30 27.74 19.95
N SER A 229 -9.33 28.93 19.35
CA SER A 229 -10.05 30.11 19.89
C SER A 229 -11.55 30.07 19.65
N GLY A 230 -11.99 29.41 18.59
CA GLY A 230 -13.39 29.28 18.23
C GLY A 230 -13.62 29.04 16.75
N TYR A 231 -14.88 28.82 16.39
CA TYR A 231 -15.33 28.76 15.00
C TYR A 231 -15.84 30.14 14.58
N ASP A 232 -15.48 30.55 13.37
CA ASP A 232 -15.96 31.75 12.70
C ASP A 232 -16.77 31.36 11.46
N ASP A 233 -17.81 32.14 11.16
CA ASP A 233 -18.57 32.01 9.90
C ASP A 233 -17.65 32.37 8.72
N ALA A 234 -17.77 31.63 7.64
CA ALA A 234 -16.92 31.74 6.48
C ALA A 234 -17.65 31.44 5.17
N ILE A 235 -17.03 31.83 4.05
CA ILE A 235 -17.37 31.32 2.73
C ILE A 235 -16.15 30.64 2.12
N ALA A 236 -16.34 29.52 1.44
CA ALA A 236 -15.25 28.76 0.84
C ALA A 236 -15.17 28.95 -0.68
N ILE A 237 -13.95 29.01 -1.20
CA ILE A 237 -13.63 29.01 -2.62
C ILE A 237 -12.86 27.73 -2.92
N GLY A 238 -13.36 26.90 -3.82
CA GLY A 238 -12.69 25.71 -4.33
C GLY A 238 -11.75 26.06 -5.49
N LEU A 239 -10.51 25.63 -5.39
CA LEU A 239 -9.47 25.87 -6.39
C LEU A 239 -9.01 24.57 -7.02
N ILE A 240 -8.84 24.60 -8.35
CA ILE A 240 -8.32 23.49 -9.15
C ILE A 240 -7.10 23.98 -9.93
N ARG A 241 -6.06 23.17 -10.00
CA ARG A 241 -4.91 23.43 -10.88
C ARG A 241 -5.35 23.45 -12.34
N SER A 242 -4.80 24.35 -13.13
CA SER A 242 -5.01 24.38 -14.57
C SER A 242 -4.46 23.11 -15.21
N GLU A 243 -5.14 22.56 -16.22
CA GLU A 243 -4.65 21.43 -17.02
C GLU A 243 -3.30 21.72 -17.70
N THR A 244 -2.98 22.99 -17.92
CA THR A 244 -1.71 23.43 -18.49
C THR A 244 -0.65 23.78 -17.44
N SER A 245 -1.00 23.73 -16.16
CA SER A 245 -0.08 23.99 -15.06
C SER A 245 0.92 22.86 -14.91
N ASN A 246 2.19 23.21 -14.69
CA ASN A 246 3.23 22.27 -14.33
C ASN A 246 3.56 22.30 -12.83
N LEU A 247 2.72 22.94 -12.03
CA LEU A 247 2.92 23.02 -10.57
C LEU A 247 2.50 21.72 -9.89
N ASP A 248 3.34 21.22 -9.00
CA ASP A 248 2.95 20.15 -8.08
C ASP A 248 2.02 20.70 -6.97
N VAL A 249 1.46 19.79 -6.14
CA VAL A 249 0.54 20.16 -5.05
C VAL A 249 1.17 21.16 -4.08
N LEU A 250 2.47 21.03 -3.79
CA LEU A 250 3.17 21.93 -2.86
C LEU A 250 3.40 23.31 -3.46
N GLU A 251 3.83 23.34 -4.73
CA GLU A 251 4.06 24.60 -5.45
C GLU A 251 2.76 25.37 -5.67
N PHE A 252 1.65 24.64 -5.94
CA PHE A 252 0.33 25.25 -6.07
C PHE A 252 -0.14 25.88 -4.76
N SER A 253 -0.03 25.15 -3.63
CA SER A 253 -0.37 25.69 -2.30
C SER A 253 0.48 26.91 -1.95
N ASP A 254 1.81 26.86 -2.20
CA ASP A 254 2.72 27.99 -1.97
C ASP A 254 2.34 29.21 -2.85
N LEU A 255 1.90 29.00 -4.09
CA LEU A 255 1.39 30.06 -4.97
C LEU A 255 0.16 30.72 -4.36
N ILE A 256 -0.86 29.92 -3.97
CA ILE A 256 -2.09 30.46 -3.38
C ILE A 256 -1.79 31.21 -2.09
N GLU A 257 -1.00 30.63 -1.17
CA GLU A 257 -0.61 31.30 0.07
C GLU A 257 0.07 32.66 -0.18
N SER A 258 0.98 32.70 -1.16
CA SER A 258 1.68 33.95 -1.54
C SER A 258 0.73 35.02 -2.07
N ARG A 259 -0.34 34.58 -2.78
CA ARG A 259 -1.34 35.52 -3.33
C ARG A 259 -2.30 36.02 -2.27
N LEU A 260 -2.70 35.19 -1.31
CA LEU A 260 -3.55 35.60 -0.20
C LEU A 260 -2.89 36.64 0.71
N VAL A 261 -1.57 36.54 0.94
CA VAL A 261 -0.80 37.47 1.76
C VAL A 261 -0.36 38.73 0.98
N SER A 262 -0.54 38.75 -0.33
CA SER A 262 -0.16 39.88 -1.17
C SER A 262 -0.93 41.15 -0.83
N ALA A 263 -0.25 42.31 -0.88
CA ALA A 263 -0.90 43.62 -0.75
C ALA A 263 -1.88 43.97 -1.91
N GLU A 264 -1.90 43.13 -2.94
CA GLU A 264 -2.83 43.23 -4.09
C GLU A 264 -4.12 42.40 -3.87
N SER A 265 -4.25 41.69 -2.73
CA SER A 265 -5.48 40.97 -2.40
C SER A 265 -6.68 41.92 -2.38
N PRO A 266 -7.79 41.55 -3.05
CA PRO A 266 -8.94 42.45 -3.20
C PRO A 266 -9.84 42.55 -2.00
N LEU A 267 -9.51 41.83 -0.89
CA LEU A 267 -10.38 41.77 0.30
C LEU A 267 -10.49 43.14 1.01
N ASP A 268 -11.69 43.46 1.42
CA ASP A 268 -11.99 44.65 2.21
C ASP A 268 -11.48 44.55 3.66
N ASP A 269 -11.35 45.73 4.32
CA ASP A 269 -10.93 45.82 5.71
C ASP A 269 -11.86 45.00 6.62
N GLY A 270 -11.28 44.10 7.40
CA GLY A 270 -11.98 43.22 8.34
C GLY A 270 -12.23 41.81 7.80
N PHE A 271 -12.05 41.58 6.50
CA PHE A 271 -12.05 40.22 5.95
C PHE A 271 -10.62 39.69 5.85
N SER A 272 -10.49 38.38 6.05
CA SER A 272 -9.22 37.65 5.89
C SER A 272 -9.45 36.34 5.20
N ALA A 273 -8.50 35.87 4.41
CA ALA A 273 -8.59 34.58 3.74
C ALA A 273 -7.38 33.71 4.08
N ALA A 274 -7.63 32.42 4.22
CA ALA A 274 -6.62 31.41 4.47
C ALA A 274 -6.93 30.11 3.70
N ILE A 275 -5.90 29.36 3.37
CA ILE A 275 -6.08 27.97 2.93
C ILE A 275 -6.56 27.17 4.15
N THR A 276 -7.75 26.64 4.09
CA THR A 276 -8.37 25.92 5.23
C THR A 276 -8.40 24.41 5.04
N ALA A 277 -8.38 23.94 3.80
CA ALA A 277 -8.15 22.55 3.50
C ALA A 277 -7.31 22.41 2.22
N ASP A 278 -6.21 21.68 2.29
CA ASP A 278 -5.42 21.24 1.16
C ASP A 278 -4.66 19.95 1.52
N PHE A 279 -4.22 19.23 0.49
CA PHE A 279 -3.34 18.10 0.70
C PHE A 279 -1.87 18.50 0.91
N ALA A 280 -1.48 19.74 0.61
CA ALA A 280 -0.08 20.17 0.63
C ALA A 280 0.54 20.02 2.02
N THR A 281 -0.19 20.36 3.08
CA THR A 281 0.29 20.22 4.46
C THR A 281 0.55 18.76 4.82
N SER A 282 -0.39 17.87 4.54
CA SER A 282 -0.27 16.43 4.78
C SER A 282 0.85 15.83 3.91
N VAL A 283 0.90 16.16 2.61
CA VAL A 283 1.95 15.74 1.68
C VAL A 283 3.32 16.19 2.16
N ARG A 284 3.48 17.44 2.59
CA ARG A 284 4.74 17.99 3.13
C ARG A 284 5.21 17.23 4.37
N GLN A 285 4.31 16.93 5.29
CA GLN A 285 4.60 16.14 6.49
C GLN A 285 4.98 14.70 6.14
N GLN A 286 4.22 14.03 5.27
CA GLN A 286 4.49 12.66 4.83
C GLN A 286 5.83 12.55 4.09
N LEU A 287 6.11 13.42 3.12
CA LEU A 287 7.38 13.46 2.39
C LEU A 287 8.56 13.72 3.32
N SER A 288 8.42 14.63 4.28
CA SER A 288 9.43 14.92 5.30
C SER A 288 9.68 13.72 6.20
N SER A 289 8.63 13.09 6.72
CA SER A 289 8.71 11.88 7.55
C SER A 289 9.39 10.73 6.80
N LEU A 290 8.92 10.42 5.59
CA LEU A 290 9.47 9.34 4.78
C LEU A 290 10.92 9.61 4.35
N THR A 291 11.28 10.85 4.02
CA THR A 291 12.66 11.23 3.72
C THR A 291 13.55 11.05 4.96
N THR A 292 13.06 11.43 6.13
CA THR A 292 13.75 11.21 7.40
C THR A 292 13.92 9.73 7.71
N ASN A 293 12.89 8.92 7.47
CA ASN A 293 12.92 7.47 7.63
C ASN A 293 13.91 6.81 6.66
N LEU A 294 13.96 7.27 5.42
CA LEU A 294 14.95 6.84 4.43
C LEU A 294 16.39 7.12 4.89
N LEU A 295 16.64 8.34 5.37
CA LEU A 295 17.97 8.75 5.85
C LEU A 295 18.37 8.01 7.12
N THR A 296 17.47 7.90 8.10
CA THR A 296 17.72 7.16 9.34
C THR A 296 17.91 5.67 9.09
N GLY A 297 17.12 5.06 8.19
CA GLY A 297 17.31 3.68 7.73
C GLY A 297 18.67 3.47 7.07
N LEU A 298 19.07 4.37 6.18
CA LEU A 298 20.40 4.33 5.54
C LEU A 298 21.54 4.42 6.56
N LEU A 299 21.43 5.32 7.54
CA LEU A 299 22.40 5.47 8.63
C LEU A 299 22.43 4.24 9.54
N ALA A 300 21.27 3.67 9.85
CA ALA A 300 21.15 2.46 10.67
C ALA A 300 21.83 1.26 9.97
N VAL A 301 21.60 1.08 8.68
CA VAL A 301 22.29 0.07 7.86
C VAL A 301 23.79 0.32 7.81
N ALA A 302 24.22 1.56 7.67
CA ALA A 302 25.65 1.94 7.72
C ALA A 302 26.29 1.55 9.05
N LEU A 303 25.62 1.82 10.17
CA LEU A 303 26.08 1.47 11.52
C LEU A 303 26.19 -0.04 11.71
N VAL A 304 25.16 -0.80 11.31
CA VAL A 304 25.17 -2.27 11.38
C VAL A 304 26.31 -2.84 10.53
N SER A 305 26.47 -2.35 9.30
CA SER A 305 27.55 -2.78 8.41
C SER A 305 28.93 -2.43 8.99
N LEU A 306 29.07 -1.28 9.65
CA LEU A 306 30.29 -0.87 10.35
C LEU A 306 30.64 -1.84 11.48
N LEU A 307 29.66 -2.23 12.29
CA LEU A 307 29.84 -3.11 13.44
C LEU A 307 30.11 -4.56 13.03
N LEU A 308 29.36 -5.09 12.07
CA LEU A 308 29.42 -6.50 11.71
C LEU A 308 30.49 -6.81 10.66
N ILE A 309 30.75 -5.92 9.73
CA ILE A 309 31.67 -6.18 8.61
C ILE A 309 32.95 -5.35 8.75
N GLY A 310 32.83 -4.04 8.93
CA GLY A 310 33.94 -3.11 9.09
C GLY A 310 33.77 -1.86 8.22
N TRP A 311 34.51 -0.80 8.58
CA TRP A 311 34.31 0.54 8.08
C TRP A 311 34.43 0.71 6.55
N ARG A 312 35.30 -0.05 5.89
CA ARG A 312 35.50 0.04 4.42
C ARG A 312 34.31 -0.51 3.65
N VAL A 313 33.80 -1.64 4.09
CA VAL A 313 32.61 -2.22 3.47
C VAL A 313 31.39 -1.37 3.81
N ALA A 314 31.27 -0.87 5.05
CA ALA A 314 30.17 0.01 5.45
C ALA A 314 30.08 1.27 4.56
N VAL A 315 31.20 1.99 4.37
CA VAL A 315 31.24 3.17 3.49
C VAL A 315 30.91 2.81 2.04
N MET A 316 31.40 1.67 1.58
CA MET A 316 31.18 1.22 0.20
C MET A 316 29.71 0.82 -0.01
N THR A 317 29.11 0.07 0.91
CA THR A 317 27.70 -0.35 0.83
C THR A 317 26.73 0.82 0.97
N THR A 318 26.99 1.74 1.91
CA THR A 318 26.17 2.94 2.10
C THR A 318 26.23 3.86 0.88
N GLY A 319 27.42 4.10 0.34
CA GLY A 319 27.58 4.89 -0.88
C GLY A 319 26.94 4.22 -2.11
N PHE A 320 27.00 2.89 -2.18
CA PHE A 320 26.30 2.12 -3.21
C PHE A 320 24.78 2.28 -3.08
N MET A 321 24.22 2.16 -1.88
CA MET A 321 22.79 2.31 -1.65
C MET A 321 22.31 3.71 -2.04
N ALA A 322 23.02 4.75 -1.61
CA ALA A 322 22.71 6.13 -2.01
C ALA A 322 22.73 6.30 -3.55
N LEU A 323 23.70 5.68 -4.22
CA LEU A 323 23.79 5.74 -5.68
C LEU A 323 22.61 5.01 -6.37
N VAL A 324 22.22 3.85 -5.85
CA VAL A 324 21.07 3.11 -6.39
C VAL A 324 19.77 3.89 -6.18
N MET A 325 19.60 4.53 -5.00
CA MET A 325 18.43 5.37 -4.73
C MET A 325 18.34 6.54 -5.70
N MET A 326 19.47 7.23 -5.96
CA MET A 326 19.50 8.29 -6.98
C MET A 326 19.18 7.75 -8.39
N GLY A 327 19.67 6.57 -8.71
CA GLY A 327 19.31 5.88 -9.96
C GLY A 327 17.83 5.52 -10.04
N ALA A 328 17.25 5.10 -8.93
CA ALA A 328 15.81 4.77 -8.85
C ALA A 328 14.93 6.03 -9.07
N LEU A 329 15.30 7.17 -8.49
CA LEU A 329 14.61 8.44 -8.73
C LEU A 329 14.65 8.85 -10.22
N ILE A 330 15.81 8.66 -10.89
CA ILE A 330 15.88 8.87 -12.35
C ILE A 330 14.96 7.89 -13.08
N GLY A 331 14.92 6.64 -12.64
CA GLY A 331 14.03 5.64 -13.23
C GLY A 331 12.57 6.00 -13.09
N LEU A 332 12.13 6.42 -11.90
CA LEU A 332 10.76 6.90 -11.66
C LEU A 332 10.43 8.07 -12.58
N TRP A 333 11.29 9.07 -12.65
CA TRP A 333 11.11 10.21 -13.55
C TRP A 333 11.00 9.81 -15.02
N VAL A 334 11.86 8.94 -15.52
CA VAL A 334 11.86 8.48 -16.92
C VAL A 334 10.59 7.69 -17.26
N PHE A 335 10.04 6.95 -16.31
CA PHE A 335 8.82 6.17 -16.51
C PHE A 335 7.53 6.94 -16.15
N GLY A 336 7.62 8.24 -15.82
CA GLY A 336 6.46 9.10 -15.57
C GLY A 336 5.77 8.87 -14.22
N TYR A 337 6.48 8.33 -13.24
CA TYR A 337 5.98 8.21 -11.86
C TYR A 337 6.24 9.50 -11.08
N SER A 338 5.30 9.88 -10.21
CA SER A 338 5.47 10.98 -9.26
C SER A 338 6.22 10.55 -8.00
N LEU A 339 6.72 11.53 -7.25
CA LEU A 339 7.27 11.35 -5.90
C LEU A 339 6.13 11.47 -4.89
N ASN A 340 5.56 10.35 -4.52
CA ASN A 340 4.43 10.26 -3.62
C ASN A 340 4.73 9.29 -2.46
N THR A 341 3.80 9.18 -1.51
CA THR A 341 3.91 8.32 -0.34
C THR A 341 4.22 6.86 -0.73
N ILE A 342 3.59 6.36 -1.78
CA ILE A 342 3.71 4.96 -2.23
C ILE A 342 5.07 4.69 -2.90
N THR A 343 5.55 5.62 -3.76
CA THR A 343 6.87 5.49 -4.40
C THR A 343 8.01 5.63 -3.40
N LEU A 344 7.90 6.57 -2.44
CA LEU A 344 8.87 6.71 -1.35
C LEU A 344 8.89 5.46 -0.46
N PHE A 345 7.73 4.91 -0.15
CA PHE A 345 7.63 3.65 0.56
C PHE A 345 8.34 2.52 -0.20
N GLY A 346 8.09 2.37 -1.51
CA GLY A 346 8.78 1.41 -2.37
C GLY A 346 10.30 1.57 -2.32
N LEU A 347 10.81 2.80 -2.26
CA LEU A 347 12.23 3.09 -2.06
C LEU A 347 12.73 2.63 -0.70
N ILE A 348 12.01 2.90 0.40
CA ILE A 348 12.38 2.47 1.76
C ILE A 348 12.37 0.94 1.86
N LEU A 349 11.34 0.29 1.28
CA LEU A 349 11.24 -1.16 1.21
C LEU A 349 12.46 -1.77 0.52
N THR A 350 12.90 -1.18 -0.59
CA THR A 350 14.07 -1.67 -1.33
C THR A 350 15.38 -1.41 -0.61
N LEU A 351 15.45 -0.46 0.31
CA LEU A 351 16.65 -0.15 1.08
C LEU A 351 17.20 -1.39 1.81
N GLY A 352 16.30 -2.18 2.42
CA GLY A 352 16.65 -3.46 3.02
C GLY A 352 17.10 -4.51 2.01
N LEU A 353 16.52 -4.51 0.80
CA LEU A 353 16.80 -5.48 -0.26
C LEU A 353 18.13 -5.20 -0.98
N LEU A 354 18.49 -3.92 -1.14
CA LEU A 354 19.70 -3.48 -1.84
C LEU A 354 20.99 -3.89 -1.15
N VAL A 355 20.94 -4.00 0.17
CA VAL A 355 22.12 -4.34 0.98
C VAL A 355 22.65 -5.73 0.63
N ASP A 356 21.78 -6.65 0.24
CA ASP A 356 22.14 -8.05 -0.02
C ASP A 356 23.14 -8.17 -1.19
N ASP A 357 22.84 -7.57 -2.35
CA ASP A 357 23.74 -7.54 -3.49
C ASP A 357 25.10 -6.89 -3.15
N ALA A 358 25.06 -5.77 -2.43
CA ALA A 358 26.25 -5.04 -2.05
C ALA A 358 27.15 -5.84 -1.10
N ILE A 359 26.58 -6.46 -0.07
CA ILE A 359 27.32 -7.24 0.92
C ILE A 359 27.90 -8.51 0.29
N VAL A 360 27.08 -9.28 -0.45
CA VAL A 360 27.48 -10.55 -1.04
C VAL A 360 28.65 -10.36 -2.01
N ILE A 361 28.58 -9.35 -2.87
CA ILE A 361 29.66 -9.05 -3.84
C ILE A 361 30.91 -8.52 -3.14
N SER A 362 30.74 -7.58 -2.19
CA SER A 362 31.87 -6.98 -1.44
C SER A 362 32.63 -8.02 -0.63
N GLU A 363 31.91 -8.90 0.09
CA GLU A 363 32.50 -9.96 0.87
C GLU A 363 33.16 -11.02 0.00
N SER A 364 32.55 -11.35 -1.15
CA SER A 364 33.16 -12.27 -2.11
C SER A 364 34.48 -11.71 -2.67
N ILE A 365 34.56 -10.39 -2.95
CA ILE A 365 35.80 -9.73 -3.40
C ILE A 365 36.85 -9.73 -2.27
N ASP A 366 36.45 -9.43 -1.03
CA ASP A 366 37.36 -9.44 0.12
C ASP A 366 37.89 -10.84 0.43
N SER A 367 37.07 -11.87 0.36
CA SER A 367 37.46 -13.27 0.55
C SER A 367 38.31 -13.81 -0.57
N SER A 368 38.24 -13.26 -1.79
CA SER A 368 39.03 -13.65 -2.95
C SER A 368 40.40 -12.93 -3.02
N ARG A 369 40.74 -12.11 -2.02
CA ARG A 369 41.97 -11.31 -1.97
C ARG A 369 43.23 -12.16 -2.02
N ASP A 370 43.21 -13.30 -1.33
CA ASP A 370 44.37 -14.18 -1.15
C ASP A 370 44.43 -15.36 -2.15
N ASP A 371 43.45 -15.45 -3.05
CA ASP A 371 43.28 -16.51 -4.03
C ASP A 371 43.92 -16.05 -5.37
N PRO A 372 45.16 -16.47 -5.72
CA PRO A 372 45.83 -16.01 -6.91
C PRO A 372 45.21 -16.67 -8.15
N SER A 373 44.46 -15.91 -8.95
CA SER A 373 44.20 -16.33 -10.34
C SER A 373 45.49 -16.20 -11.19
N PRO A 374 45.87 -17.23 -11.96
CA PRO A 374 47.14 -17.22 -12.68
C PRO A 374 47.25 -16.26 -13.87
N GLN A 375 46.29 -15.37 -14.11
CA GLN A 375 46.25 -14.49 -15.28
C GLN A 375 46.53 -13.01 -14.98
N GLU A 376 47.42 -12.49 -15.69
CA GLU A 376 48.11 -11.25 -16.06
C GLU A 376 47.60 -9.87 -15.66
N ASP A 377 46.40 -9.67 -15.09
CA ASP A 377 45.82 -8.33 -14.86
C ASP A 377 45.95 -7.78 -13.42
N GLY A 378 47.08 -8.14 -12.79
CA GLY A 378 47.33 -7.66 -11.43
C GLY A 378 46.38 -8.29 -10.37
N ARG A 379 46.93 -8.61 -9.21
CA ARG A 379 46.29 -9.32 -8.10
C ARG A 379 44.86 -8.84 -7.71
N ARG A 380 44.58 -7.53 -7.86
CA ARG A 380 43.29 -6.92 -7.52
C ARG A 380 42.20 -7.22 -8.56
N LEU A 381 42.54 -7.20 -9.83
CA LEU A 381 41.61 -7.50 -10.91
C LEU A 381 41.27 -9.00 -10.93
N GLY A 382 42.26 -9.85 -10.60
CA GLY A 382 42.07 -11.30 -10.41
C GLY A 382 41.06 -11.59 -9.30
N ALA A 383 41.18 -10.95 -8.12
CA ALA A 383 40.24 -11.10 -7.00
C ALA A 383 38.83 -10.71 -7.39
N VAL A 384 38.63 -9.57 -8.07
CA VAL A 384 37.31 -9.12 -8.56
C VAL A 384 36.72 -10.17 -9.50
N ARG A 385 37.48 -10.67 -10.45
CA ARG A 385 36.99 -11.64 -11.42
C ARG A 385 36.60 -12.96 -10.78
N THR A 386 37.46 -13.52 -9.92
CA THR A 386 37.16 -14.76 -9.18
C THR A 386 35.93 -14.63 -8.31
N ALA A 387 35.73 -13.48 -7.63
CA ALA A 387 34.56 -13.21 -6.82
C ALA A 387 33.29 -13.26 -7.66
N LEU A 388 33.26 -12.55 -8.80
CA LEU A 388 32.04 -12.47 -9.65
C LEU A 388 31.78 -13.79 -10.40
N GLU A 389 32.81 -14.59 -10.69
CA GLU A 389 32.62 -15.96 -11.21
C GLU A 389 31.96 -16.89 -10.19
N ARG A 390 32.16 -16.63 -8.87
CA ARG A 390 31.59 -17.43 -7.79
C ARG A 390 30.15 -17.02 -7.46
N VAL A 391 29.84 -15.71 -7.40
CA VAL A 391 28.54 -15.24 -6.89
C VAL A 391 27.66 -14.56 -7.94
N GLY A 392 28.21 -14.06 -9.06
CA GLY A 392 27.46 -13.22 -9.99
C GLY A 392 26.23 -13.87 -10.61
N SER A 393 26.28 -15.18 -10.93
CA SER A 393 25.10 -15.89 -11.47
C SER A 393 24.04 -16.17 -10.42
N ALA A 394 24.43 -16.37 -9.17
CA ALA A 394 23.49 -16.60 -8.06
C ALA A 394 22.82 -15.29 -7.64
N SER A 395 23.57 -14.17 -7.62
CA SER A 395 23.03 -12.83 -7.37
C SER A 395 22.02 -12.43 -8.46
N LEU A 396 22.34 -12.60 -9.75
CA LEU A 396 21.40 -12.36 -10.85
C LEU A 396 20.09 -13.15 -10.66
N ALA A 397 20.22 -14.42 -10.28
CA ALA A 397 19.05 -15.26 -10.08
C ALA A 397 18.20 -14.80 -8.90
N GLY A 398 18.84 -14.40 -7.81
CA GLY A 398 18.16 -13.84 -6.65
C GLY A 398 17.39 -12.57 -7.02
N THR A 399 18.04 -11.62 -7.69
CA THR A 399 17.38 -10.40 -8.17
C THR A 399 16.22 -10.71 -9.12
N LEU A 400 16.43 -11.61 -10.10
CA LEU A 400 15.37 -12.02 -11.04
C LEU A 400 14.19 -12.71 -10.34
N THR A 401 14.44 -13.55 -9.32
CA THR A 401 13.33 -14.16 -8.57
C THR A 401 12.50 -13.13 -7.83
N THR A 402 13.12 -12.12 -7.24
CA THR A 402 12.41 -11.03 -6.57
C THR A 402 11.64 -10.16 -7.58
N VAL A 403 12.24 -9.79 -8.71
CA VAL A 403 11.56 -9.05 -9.79
C VAL A 403 10.33 -9.82 -10.30
N VAL A 404 10.46 -11.14 -10.53
CA VAL A 404 9.35 -11.99 -11.00
C VAL A 404 8.22 -12.07 -9.96
N VAL A 405 8.53 -12.03 -8.67
CA VAL A 405 7.50 -12.03 -7.60
C VAL A 405 6.69 -10.72 -7.61
N PHE A 406 7.32 -9.58 -7.85
CA PHE A 406 6.63 -8.29 -7.89
C PHE A 406 5.91 -8.04 -9.23
N SER A 407 6.33 -8.68 -10.33
CA SER A 407 5.80 -8.38 -11.66
C SER A 407 4.28 -8.59 -11.81
N PRO A 408 3.64 -9.65 -11.27
CA PRO A 408 2.19 -9.81 -11.41
C PRO A 408 1.38 -8.71 -10.72
N MET A 409 1.92 -8.09 -9.65
CA MET A 409 1.25 -6.99 -8.95
C MET A 409 1.11 -5.72 -9.82
N LEU A 410 1.88 -5.59 -10.92
CA LEU A 410 1.72 -4.50 -11.88
C LEU A 410 0.43 -4.60 -12.70
N PHE A 411 -0.20 -5.77 -12.72
CA PHE A 411 -1.37 -6.12 -13.53
C PHE A 411 -2.59 -6.43 -12.67
N VAL A 412 -2.60 -6.00 -11.42
CA VAL A 412 -3.81 -5.99 -10.59
C VAL A 412 -4.65 -4.82 -11.08
N ASP A 413 -5.90 -5.10 -11.40
CA ASP A 413 -6.88 -4.13 -11.87
C ASP A 413 -7.59 -3.48 -10.66
N GLY A 414 -8.47 -2.52 -10.90
CA GLY A 414 -9.25 -1.81 -9.89
C GLY A 414 -8.51 -0.66 -9.19
N ILE A 415 -9.23 0.04 -8.33
CA ILE A 415 -8.73 1.22 -7.58
C ILE A 415 -7.53 0.82 -6.71
N LEU A 416 -7.64 -0.30 -6.01
CA LEU A 416 -6.58 -0.83 -5.16
C LEU A 416 -5.34 -1.23 -5.98
N GLY A 417 -5.55 -1.83 -7.18
CA GLY A 417 -4.48 -2.18 -8.10
C GLY A 417 -3.71 -0.94 -8.57
N GLU A 418 -4.38 0.15 -8.92
CA GLU A 418 -3.75 1.42 -9.30
C GLU A 418 -2.96 2.03 -8.14
N PHE A 419 -3.55 2.06 -6.94
CA PHE A 419 -2.92 2.54 -5.73
C PHE A 419 -1.58 1.85 -5.46
N ILE A 420 -1.56 0.51 -5.51
CA ILE A 420 -0.33 -0.24 -5.19
C ILE A 420 0.66 -0.36 -6.33
N ARG A 421 0.26 -0.17 -7.58
CA ARG A 421 1.10 -0.39 -8.78
C ARG A 421 2.44 0.33 -8.70
N SER A 422 2.49 1.47 -8.02
CA SER A 422 3.70 2.25 -7.79
C SER A 422 4.74 1.52 -6.90
N ILE A 423 4.32 0.61 -5.98
CA ILE A 423 5.22 -0.18 -5.14
C ILE A 423 6.05 -1.15 -5.99
N PRO A 424 5.43 -2.13 -6.71
CA PRO A 424 6.18 -3.07 -7.52
C PRO A 424 7.00 -2.38 -8.62
N ALA A 425 6.50 -1.31 -9.23
CA ALA A 425 7.25 -0.54 -10.22
C ALA A 425 8.55 0.02 -9.62
N THR A 426 8.47 0.71 -8.49
CA THR A 426 9.62 1.27 -7.77
C THR A 426 10.61 0.17 -7.35
N VAL A 427 10.10 -0.93 -6.81
CA VAL A 427 10.92 -2.08 -6.36
C VAL A 427 11.65 -2.71 -7.54
N ILE A 428 10.94 -2.98 -8.65
CA ILE A 428 11.52 -3.59 -9.86
C ILE A 428 12.61 -2.70 -10.46
N ILE A 429 12.33 -1.40 -10.65
CA ILE A 429 13.29 -0.42 -11.16
C ILE A 429 14.55 -0.43 -10.28
N THR A 430 14.34 -0.32 -8.97
CA THR A 430 15.43 -0.23 -8.00
C THR A 430 16.28 -1.51 -7.96
N LEU A 431 15.65 -2.69 -7.97
CA LEU A 431 16.36 -3.98 -7.96
C LEU A 431 17.16 -4.23 -9.24
N ILE A 432 16.62 -3.89 -10.40
CA ILE A 432 17.34 -4.00 -11.67
C ILE A 432 18.56 -3.07 -11.68
N LEU A 433 18.39 -1.83 -11.24
CA LEU A 433 19.49 -0.87 -11.11
C LEU A 433 20.51 -1.33 -10.05
N SER A 434 20.05 -1.87 -8.91
CA SER A 434 20.93 -2.46 -7.89
C SER A 434 21.83 -3.53 -8.48
N PHE A 435 21.28 -4.49 -9.20
CA PHE A 435 22.08 -5.55 -9.82
C PHE A 435 23.08 -4.97 -10.82
N ILE A 436 22.65 -4.08 -11.72
CA ILE A 436 23.54 -3.46 -12.72
C ILE A 436 24.66 -2.69 -12.01
N PHE A 437 24.32 -1.87 -11.02
CA PHE A 437 25.29 -1.05 -10.29
C PHE A 437 26.22 -1.90 -9.41
N SER A 438 25.73 -3.01 -8.86
CA SER A 438 26.55 -3.92 -8.04
C SER A 438 27.67 -4.58 -8.85
N ILE A 439 27.45 -4.94 -10.11
CA ILE A 439 28.45 -5.54 -10.98
C ILE A 439 29.37 -4.50 -11.65
N VAL A 440 28.98 -3.22 -11.69
CA VAL A 440 29.76 -2.14 -12.32
C VAL A 440 30.52 -1.32 -11.27
N PHE A 441 29.84 -0.81 -10.25
CA PHE A 441 30.40 0.18 -9.32
C PHE A 441 31.12 -0.46 -8.14
N ILE A 442 30.56 -1.52 -7.53
CA ILE A 442 31.22 -2.20 -6.40
C ILE A 442 32.62 -2.71 -6.77
N PRO A 443 32.85 -3.39 -7.92
CA PRO A 443 34.18 -3.80 -8.34
C PRO A 443 35.16 -2.65 -8.53
N ALA A 444 34.71 -1.52 -9.09
CA ALA A 444 35.55 -0.34 -9.28
C ALA A 444 35.96 0.30 -7.96
N VAL A 445 35.01 0.48 -7.04
CA VAL A 445 35.27 1.01 -5.68
C VAL A 445 36.14 0.05 -4.87
N ALA A 446 35.83 -1.25 -4.90
CA ALA A 446 36.59 -2.28 -4.19
C ALA A 446 38.07 -2.33 -4.64
N ARG A 447 38.37 -2.19 -5.94
CA ARG A 447 39.73 -2.11 -6.44
C ARG A 447 40.53 -0.96 -5.82
N VAL A 448 39.92 0.21 -5.67
CA VAL A 448 40.55 1.44 -5.21
C VAL A 448 40.61 1.51 -3.68
N PHE A 449 39.54 1.09 -3.00
CA PHE A 449 39.31 1.35 -1.59
C PHE A 449 39.42 0.09 -0.71
N LEU A 450 38.70 -1.01 -1.06
CA LEU A 450 38.66 -2.22 -0.25
C LEU A 450 39.99 -2.99 -0.31
N LEU A 451 40.49 -3.24 -1.51
CA LEU A 451 41.69 -4.07 -1.75
C LEU A 451 43.04 -3.37 -1.45
N LYS A 452 43.06 -2.07 -1.15
CA LYS A 452 44.26 -1.34 -0.72
C LYS A 452 44.64 -1.58 0.75
N GLY A 453 43.71 -2.05 1.60
CA GLY A 453 43.93 -2.20 3.04
C GLY A 453 44.24 -3.62 3.49
N GLY A 454 44.72 -3.80 4.73
CA GLY A 454 44.86 -5.09 5.37
C GLY A 454 43.53 -5.73 5.74
N ALA A 455 43.50 -7.03 6.05
CA ALA A 455 42.30 -7.74 6.53
C ALA A 455 41.79 -7.10 7.86
N SER A 456 40.49 -7.00 8.01
CA SER A 456 39.87 -6.44 9.22
C SER A 456 40.08 -7.39 10.42
N ASN A 457 40.61 -6.89 11.52
CA ASN A 457 40.90 -7.63 12.75
C ASN A 457 39.83 -7.40 13.84
N ASN A 458 38.55 -7.26 13.42
CA ASN A 458 37.44 -7.00 14.32
C ASN A 458 37.18 -8.22 15.25
N PRO A 459 37.10 -8.07 16.59
CA PRO A 459 36.83 -9.17 17.52
C PRO A 459 35.45 -9.81 17.31
N ILE A 460 34.45 -9.07 16.85
CA ILE A 460 33.12 -9.57 16.52
C ILE A 460 33.24 -10.61 15.41
N VAL A 461 34.02 -10.35 14.38
CA VAL A 461 34.28 -11.28 13.25
C VAL A 461 34.94 -12.60 13.73
N ARG A 462 35.76 -12.57 14.80
CA ARG A 462 36.35 -13.80 15.37
C ARG A 462 35.31 -14.64 16.09
N GLY A 463 34.43 -14.00 16.91
CA GLY A 463 33.33 -14.68 17.58
C GLY A 463 32.35 -15.32 16.59
N GLU A 464 31.99 -14.57 15.56
CA GLU A 464 31.11 -15.01 14.48
C GLU A 464 31.65 -16.24 13.74
N LYS A 465 32.94 -16.28 13.42
CA LYS A 465 33.60 -17.47 12.81
C LYS A 465 33.49 -18.73 13.68
N VAL A 466 33.44 -18.59 15.00
CA VAL A 466 33.22 -19.72 15.92
C VAL A 466 31.78 -20.22 15.82
N VAL A 467 30.82 -19.30 15.85
CA VAL A 467 29.39 -19.64 15.72
C VAL A 467 29.09 -20.23 14.34
N ALA A 468 29.62 -19.64 13.25
CA ALA A 468 29.46 -20.16 11.89
C ALA A 468 29.98 -21.59 11.74
N ARG A 469 31.14 -21.91 12.35
CA ARG A 469 31.68 -23.28 12.36
C ARG A 469 30.84 -24.23 13.16
N ALA A 470 30.28 -23.79 14.30
CA ALA A 470 29.36 -24.59 15.09
C ALA A 470 28.06 -24.88 14.33
N ALA A 471 27.46 -23.84 13.70
CA ALA A 471 26.28 -23.98 12.86
C ALA A 471 26.53 -24.93 11.66
N GLY A 472 27.66 -24.80 10.98
CA GLY A 472 28.04 -25.71 9.89
C GLY A 472 28.19 -27.15 10.35
N ARG A 473 28.79 -27.41 11.53
CA ARG A 473 28.87 -28.77 12.11
C ARG A 473 27.50 -29.33 12.44
N LEU A 474 26.62 -28.50 13.00
CA LEU A 474 25.24 -28.88 13.30
C LEU A 474 24.48 -29.22 12.01
N ALA A 475 24.64 -28.40 10.95
CA ALA A 475 24.03 -28.59 9.65
C ALA A 475 24.43 -29.91 8.95
N ALA A 476 25.63 -30.39 9.18
CA ALA A 476 26.15 -31.65 8.58
C ALA A 476 25.74 -32.92 9.38
N TYR A 477 25.15 -32.75 10.56
CA TYR A 477 24.88 -33.90 11.47
C TYR A 477 23.57 -34.66 11.14
N PRO A 478 22.48 -34.03 10.64
CA PRO A 478 21.25 -34.72 10.28
C PRO A 478 21.47 -35.84 9.24
N TRP A 479 20.72 -36.93 9.38
CA TRP A 479 20.77 -38.09 8.49
C TRP A 479 22.14 -38.79 8.37
N ARG A 480 23.08 -38.48 9.22
CA ARG A 480 24.37 -39.17 9.29
C ARG A 480 24.18 -40.64 9.69
N ASN A 481 25.06 -41.52 9.20
CA ASN A 481 24.99 -42.97 9.50
C ASN A 481 24.89 -43.22 11.00
N GLY A 482 23.78 -43.90 11.39
CA GLY A 482 23.48 -44.25 12.77
C GLY A 482 22.15 -43.64 13.26
N TRP A 483 21.63 -44.18 14.36
CA TRP A 483 20.33 -43.78 14.90
C TRP A 483 20.27 -42.32 15.36
N LYS A 484 21.37 -41.79 15.92
CA LYS A 484 21.48 -40.37 16.37
C LYS A 484 21.33 -39.38 15.22
N GLY A 485 21.98 -39.65 14.06
CA GLY A 485 21.86 -38.75 12.88
C GLY A 485 20.45 -38.77 12.28
N ARG A 486 19.77 -39.96 12.28
CA ARG A 486 18.37 -40.04 11.85
C ARG A 486 17.44 -39.32 12.80
N PHE A 487 17.65 -39.48 14.11
CA PHE A 487 16.86 -38.82 15.14
C PHE A 487 16.98 -37.29 15.08
N THR A 488 18.18 -36.76 14.88
CA THR A 488 18.39 -35.30 14.70
C THR A 488 17.76 -34.77 13.41
N GLY A 489 17.83 -35.52 12.30
CA GLY A 489 17.15 -35.16 11.07
C GLY A 489 15.64 -35.10 11.23
N MET A 490 15.05 -36.10 11.87
CA MET A 490 13.62 -36.11 12.18
C MET A 490 13.24 -35.00 13.16
N GLY A 491 14.05 -34.76 14.20
CA GLY A 491 13.82 -33.73 15.20
C GLY A 491 13.81 -32.31 14.55
N MET A 492 14.80 -32.02 13.69
CA MET A 492 14.82 -30.74 12.97
C MET A 492 13.62 -30.58 12.01
N ALA A 493 13.21 -31.64 11.30
CA ALA A 493 12.02 -31.63 10.47
C ALA A 493 10.74 -31.43 11.30
N SER A 494 10.66 -32.05 12.47
CA SER A 494 9.53 -31.86 13.40
C SER A 494 9.48 -30.43 13.95
N VAL A 495 10.62 -29.84 14.33
CA VAL A 495 10.68 -28.44 14.77
C VAL A 495 10.20 -27.49 13.66
N ALA A 496 10.63 -27.73 12.41
CA ALA A 496 10.15 -26.94 11.27
C ALA A 496 8.63 -27.08 11.07
N LEU A 497 8.11 -28.32 11.15
CA LEU A 497 6.67 -28.57 11.01
C LEU A 497 5.86 -27.90 12.13
N VAL A 498 6.33 -28.01 13.38
CA VAL A 498 5.69 -27.34 14.53
C VAL A 498 5.70 -25.82 14.35
N ALA A 499 6.81 -25.23 13.85
CA ALA A 499 6.88 -23.80 13.59
C ALA A 499 5.88 -23.37 12.49
N ILE A 500 5.74 -24.16 11.42
CA ILE A 500 4.76 -23.89 10.35
C ILE A 500 3.33 -23.98 10.89
N MET A 501 3.04 -25.04 11.65
CA MET A 501 1.70 -25.22 12.26
C MET A 501 1.38 -24.11 13.27
N ALA A 502 2.33 -23.73 14.11
CA ALA A 502 2.15 -22.63 15.07
C ALA A 502 1.90 -21.30 14.35
N GLY A 503 2.64 -21.03 13.26
CA GLY A 503 2.40 -19.86 12.41
C GLY A 503 1.01 -19.87 11.81
N GLY A 504 0.56 -21.01 11.27
CA GLY A 504 -0.80 -21.18 10.73
C GLY A 504 -1.90 -21.03 11.78
N MET A 505 -1.68 -21.53 13.01
CA MET A 505 -2.63 -21.35 14.12
C MET A 505 -2.74 -19.87 14.55
N ILE A 506 -1.61 -19.18 14.61
CA ILE A 506 -1.62 -17.74 14.90
C ILE A 506 -2.33 -16.98 13.78
N ALA A 507 -2.08 -17.31 12.51
CA ALA A 507 -2.78 -16.72 11.38
C ALA A 507 -4.31 -16.84 11.51
N GLY A 508 -4.81 -18.03 11.85
CA GLY A 508 -6.25 -18.24 12.06
C GLY A 508 -6.84 -17.54 13.31
N SER A 509 -5.98 -16.96 14.17
CA SER A 509 -6.41 -16.21 15.36
C SER A 509 -6.26 -14.70 15.21
N LEU A 510 -5.84 -14.21 14.04
CA LEU A 510 -5.73 -12.78 13.75
C LEU A 510 -6.99 -12.33 13.02
N PRO A 511 -7.55 -11.16 13.36
CA PRO A 511 -8.62 -10.55 12.59
C PRO A 511 -8.13 -10.23 11.16
N PHE A 512 -9.06 -10.13 10.23
CA PHE A 512 -8.80 -9.75 8.85
C PHE A 512 -9.58 -8.50 8.49
N SER A 513 -8.89 -7.46 8.08
CA SER A 513 -9.46 -6.26 7.48
C SER A 513 -8.58 -5.82 6.32
N ILE A 514 -9.16 -5.48 5.18
CA ILE A 514 -8.37 -5.02 4.02
C ILE A 514 -7.64 -3.74 4.39
N PHE A 515 -8.38 -2.76 4.91
CA PHE A 515 -7.86 -1.52 5.49
C PHE A 515 -8.26 -1.44 6.96
N PRO A 516 -7.38 -1.81 7.89
CA PRO A 516 -7.70 -1.68 9.30
C PRO A 516 -7.66 -0.22 9.73
N ALA A 517 -8.50 0.14 10.71
CA ALA A 517 -8.46 1.45 11.34
C ALA A 517 -7.05 1.79 11.86
N GLY A 518 -6.64 3.03 11.66
CA GLY A 518 -5.33 3.53 12.09
C GLY A 518 -5.20 3.58 13.61
N LYS A 519 -4.02 3.24 14.12
CA LYS A 519 -3.71 3.37 15.57
C LYS A 519 -3.52 4.81 16.02
N ASP A 520 -3.38 5.73 15.09
CA ASP A 520 -3.33 7.19 15.25
C ASP A 520 -3.46 7.84 13.86
N ALA A 521 -4.04 9.04 13.80
CA ALA A 521 -4.24 9.79 12.56
C ALA A 521 -3.84 11.25 12.72
N SER A 522 -3.53 11.94 11.62
CA SER A 522 -3.19 13.37 11.62
C SER A 522 -4.42 14.27 11.73
N GLY A 523 -5.61 13.74 11.55
CA GLY A 523 -6.85 14.49 11.59
C GLY A 523 -8.05 13.65 11.99
N LEU A 524 -9.19 14.31 12.14
CA LEU A 524 -10.49 13.71 12.40
C LEU A 524 -11.49 14.19 11.35
N ALA A 525 -12.51 13.37 11.10
CA ALA A 525 -13.71 13.73 10.35
C ALA A 525 -14.92 13.62 11.28
N ILE A 526 -15.79 14.62 11.24
CA ILE A 526 -17.04 14.61 11.99
C ILE A 526 -18.17 14.81 11.00
N SER A 527 -19.22 14.00 11.12
CA SER A 527 -20.45 14.14 10.36
C SER A 527 -21.62 14.30 11.29
N ALA A 528 -22.52 15.24 10.95
CA ALA A 528 -23.82 15.36 11.58
C ALA A 528 -24.89 15.22 10.50
N GLU A 529 -25.75 14.23 10.61
CA GLU A 529 -26.92 14.04 9.76
C GLU A 529 -28.17 14.51 10.50
N PHE A 530 -28.84 15.49 9.95
CA PHE A 530 -30.02 16.10 10.57
C PHE A 530 -31.30 15.36 10.18
N PRO A 531 -32.30 15.31 11.09
CA PRO A 531 -33.60 14.72 10.77
C PRO A 531 -34.28 15.42 9.59
N PRO A 532 -35.10 14.70 8.79
CA PRO A 532 -35.88 15.31 7.72
C PRO A 532 -36.74 16.44 8.21
N GLY A 533 -36.69 17.61 7.52
CA GLY A 533 -37.47 18.80 7.90
C GLY A 533 -36.74 19.75 8.86
N THR A 534 -35.49 19.48 9.22
CA THR A 534 -34.62 20.44 9.93
C THR A 534 -34.43 21.70 9.07
N SER A 535 -34.60 22.89 9.64
CA SER A 535 -34.29 24.14 8.96
C SER A 535 -32.77 24.39 8.98
N ILE A 536 -32.28 25.23 8.07
CA ILE A 536 -30.85 25.55 8.05
C ILE A 536 -30.39 26.29 9.31
N GLU A 537 -31.26 27.10 9.89
CA GLU A 537 -31.01 27.78 11.16
C GLU A 537 -30.88 26.78 12.32
N GLU A 538 -31.77 25.77 12.36
CA GLU A 538 -31.71 24.70 13.37
C GLU A 538 -30.43 23.83 13.17
N ALA A 539 -30.06 23.55 11.94
CA ALA A 539 -28.81 22.85 11.63
C ALA A 539 -27.57 23.66 12.09
N GLN A 540 -27.61 24.99 11.97
CA GLN A 540 -26.56 25.87 12.48
C GLN A 540 -26.51 25.88 14.01
N ASP A 541 -27.67 25.95 14.70
CA ASP A 541 -27.76 25.91 16.17
C ASP A 541 -27.20 24.58 16.72
N ILE A 542 -27.56 23.43 16.09
CA ILE A 542 -27.02 22.13 16.47
C ILE A 542 -25.48 22.09 16.22
N SER A 543 -25.03 22.66 15.10
CA SER A 543 -23.60 22.73 14.79
C SER A 543 -22.82 23.56 15.80
N ASP A 544 -23.42 24.63 16.40
CA ASP A 544 -22.80 25.39 17.48
C ASP A 544 -22.55 24.51 18.73
N GLU A 545 -23.46 23.59 19.04
CA GLU A 545 -23.29 22.66 20.17
C GLU A 545 -22.17 21.64 19.85
N VAL A 546 -22.09 21.15 18.60
CA VAL A 546 -21.03 20.26 18.12
C VAL A 546 -19.65 20.95 18.18
N ASP A 547 -19.58 22.20 17.72
CA ASP A 547 -18.34 23.01 17.77
C ASP A 547 -17.82 23.17 19.19
N VAL A 548 -18.73 23.39 20.17
CA VAL A 548 -18.34 23.49 21.58
C VAL A 548 -17.71 22.18 22.09
N VAL A 549 -18.27 21.03 21.72
CA VAL A 549 -17.70 19.72 22.07
C VAL A 549 -16.31 19.56 21.44
N ILE A 550 -16.16 19.82 20.13
CA ILE A 550 -14.89 19.72 19.43
C ILE A 550 -13.82 20.55 20.14
N LEU A 551 -14.10 21.82 20.40
CA LEU A 551 -13.16 22.74 21.05
C LEU A 551 -12.83 22.30 22.49
N SER A 552 -13.82 21.78 23.24
CA SER A 552 -13.62 21.34 24.62
C SER A 552 -12.74 20.10 24.73
N VAL A 553 -12.88 19.16 23.79
CA VAL A 553 -12.15 17.89 23.79
C VAL A 553 -10.75 18.04 23.21
N LEU A 554 -10.59 18.77 22.12
CA LEU A 554 -9.32 18.91 21.43
C LEU A 554 -8.40 19.98 22.04
N GLY A 555 -8.96 21.12 22.48
CA GLY A 555 -8.20 22.23 23.07
C GLY A 555 -7.01 22.64 22.20
N GLU A 556 -5.82 22.73 22.78
CA GLU A 556 -4.57 23.12 22.08
C GLU A 556 -4.11 22.10 21.01
N GLU A 557 -4.68 20.90 20.95
CA GLU A 557 -4.34 19.90 19.94
C GLU A 557 -5.11 20.10 18.61
N LEU A 558 -6.10 20.98 18.57
CA LEU A 558 -6.74 21.47 17.36
C LEU A 558 -5.80 22.40 16.61
N ALA A 559 -5.34 22.01 15.44
CA ALA A 559 -4.54 22.87 14.58
C ALA A 559 -5.42 23.70 13.65
N ARG A 560 -6.44 23.08 13.06
CA ARG A 560 -7.38 23.72 12.12
C ARG A 560 -8.63 22.86 11.96
N SER A 561 -9.77 23.49 11.70
CA SER A 561 -11.01 22.79 11.36
C SER A 561 -11.77 23.52 10.25
N GLN A 562 -12.41 22.79 9.38
CA GLN A 562 -13.15 23.30 8.23
C GLN A 562 -14.43 22.50 7.99
N TYR A 563 -15.56 23.17 7.91
CA TYR A 563 -16.77 22.58 7.37
C TYR A 563 -16.66 22.49 5.84
N VAL A 564 -16.52 21.28 5.33
CA VAL A 564 -16.46 21.02 3.88
C VAL A 564 -17.83 20.88 3.27
N ARG A 565 -18.83 20.52 4.08
CA ARG A 565 -20.24 20.52 3.74
C ARG A 565 -21.04 21.03 4.95
N GLY A 566 -22.03 21.89 4.71
CA GLY A 566 -22.96 22.37 5.73
C GLY A 566 -24.26 22.84 5.06
N ASN A 567 -25.34 22.10 5.31
CA ASN A 567 -26.68 22.40 4.87
C ASN A 567 -27.73 21.85 5.88
N GLU A 568 -29.01 21.95 5.57
CA GLU A 568 -30.11 21.49 6.43
C GLU A 568 -30.15 19.95 6.64
N ARG A 569 -29.30 19.16 5.96
CA ARG A 569 -29.31 17.69 6.04
C ARG A 569 -28.06 17.13 6.67
N VAL A 570 -26.91 17.70 6.34
CA VAL A 570 -25.63 17.16 6.76
C VAL A 570 -24.60 18.25 6.94
N THR A 571 -23.80 18.10 7.97
CA THR A 571 -22.50 18.77 8.06
C THR A 571 -21.39 17.76 8.04
N GLU A 572 -20.34 18.05 7.27
CA GLU A 572 -19.09 17.29 7.26
C GLU A 572 -17.95 18.24 7.60
N THR A 573 -17.22 17.90 8.65
CA THR A 573 -16.14 18.73 9.17
C THR A 573 -14.84 17.97 9.17
N PHE A 574 -13.81 18.52 8.52
CA PHE A 574 -12.44 18.01 8.61
C PHE A 574 -11.66 18.81 9.65
N ILE A 575 -10.91 18.08 10.48
CA ILE A 575 -10.14 18.62 11.59
C ILE A 575 -8.70 18.17 11.42
N ASP A 576 -7.79 19.12 11.31
CA ASP A 576 -6.35 18.87 11.39
C ASP A 576 -5.90 18.94 12.86
N LEU A 577 -5.25 17.90 13.33
CA LEU A 577 -4.65 17.84 14.67
C LEU A 577 -3.18 18.30 14.62
N THR A 578 -2.65 18.71 15.76
CA THR A 578 -1.20 18.92 15.90
C THR A 578 -0.42 17.66 15.51
N PRO A 579 0.83 17.75 15.01
CA PRO A 579 1.58 16.60 14.51
C PRO A 579 1.69 15.45 15.51
N ILE A 580 1.55 14.21 15.06
CA ILE A 580 1.54 12.97 15.87
C ILE A 580 2.69 12.94 16.89
N GLY A 581 3.91 13.38 16.51
CA GLY A 581 5.07 13.38 17.40
C GLY A 581 5.06 14.43 18.50
N SER A 582 4.18 15.44 18.45
CA SER A 582 4.03 16.53 19.43
C SER A 582 2.85 16.33 20.38
N ARG A 583 1.91 15.45 20.03
CA ARG A 583 0.68 15.19 20.80
C ARG A 583 0.93 14.25 21.98
N SER A 584 0.18 14.49 23.05
CA SER A 584 0.14 13.58 24.20
C SER A 584 -0.98 12.53 24.12
N THR A 585 -2.02 12.83 23.33
CA THR A 585 -3.22 11.99 23.17
C THR A 585 -3.34 11.55 21.71
N LYS A 586 -3.70 10.31 21.49
CA LYS A 586 -3.90 9.73 20.15
C LYS A 586 -5.29 10.07 19.61
N ALA A 587 -5.41 10.11 18.28
CA ALA A 587 -6.67 10.39 17.59
C ALA A 587 -7.86 9.48 18.03
N PRO A 588 -7.72 8.14 18.17
CA PRO A 588 -8.83 7.32 18.67
C PRO A 588 -9.37 7.74 20.04
N THR A 589 -8.52 8.21 20.94
CA THR A 589 -8.96 8.66 22.27
C THR A 589 -9.72 9.98 22.20
N PHE A 590 -9.43 10.83 21.19
CA PHE A 590 -10.26 12.01 20.94
C PHE A 590 -11.61 11.62 20.38
N VAL A 591 -11.67 10.71 19.42
CA VAL A 591 -12.90 10.16 18.86
C VAL A 591 -13.80 9.61 19.98
N GLU A 592 -13.28 8.71 20.83
CA GLU A 592 -14.03 8.16 21.98
C GLU A 592 -14.65 9.24 22.88
N ARG A 593 -13.90 10.33 23.15
CA ARG A 593 -14.38 11.42 24.01
C ARG A 593 -15.43 12.28 23.33
N ILE A 594 -15.22 12.56 22.02
CA ILE A 594 -16.18 13.34 21.24
C ILE A 594 -17.51 12.58 21.14
N GLU A 595 -17.46 11.28 20.82
CA GLU A 595 -18.66 10.44 20.73
C GLU A 595 -19.42 10.35 22.06
N ALA A 596 -18.69 10.21 23.18
CA ALA A 596 -19.30 10.20 24.51
C ALA A 596 -20.03 11.53 24.85
N ASP A 597 -19.49 12.67 24.43
CA ASP A 597 -20.12 13.98 24.62
C ASP A 597 -21.27 14.20 23.61
N PHE A 598 -21.20 13.62 22.40
CA PHE A 598 -22.25 13.64 21.38
C PHE A 598 -23.55 12.93 21.84
N GLU A 599 -23.47 11.89 22.68
CA GLU A 599 -24.64 11.23 23.23
C GLU A 599 -25.64 12.24 23.87
N THR A 600 -25.09 13.29 24.49
CA THR A 600 -25.94 14.31 25.13
C THR A 600 -26.73 15.15 24.11
N ILE A 601 -26.08 15.47 22.97
CA ILE A 601 -26.70 16.25 21.88
C ILE A 601 -27.75 15.40 21.17
N VAL A 602 -27.42 14.16 20.83
CA VAL A 602 -28.33 13.22 20.15
C VAL A 602 -29.61 12.97 21.00
N LEU A 603 -29.46 12.90 22.32
CA LEU A 603 -30.63 12.79 23.20
C LEU A 603 -31.55 14.04 23.20
N ALA A 604 -30.97 15.22 22.90
CA ALA A 604 -31.74 16.46 22.81
C ALA A 604 -32.48 16.61 21.48
N TYR A 605 -31.93 16.05 20.39
CA TYR A 605 -32.47 16.17 19.04
C TYR A 605 -32.80 14.78 18.45
N PRO A 606 -34.03 14.28 18.65
CA PRO A 606 -34.40 12.94 18.17
C PRO A 606 -34.32 12.81 16.65
N GLY A 607 -33.57 11.81 16.17
CA GLY A 607 -33.31 11.57 14.75
C GLY A 607 -32.01 12.20 14.24
N LEU A 608 -31.31 13.00 15.06
CA LEU A 608 -29.96 13.46 14.76
C LEU A 608 -28.98 12.31 14.89
N ARG A 609 -28.07 12.20 13.94
CA ARG A 609 -26.92 11.29 13.98
C ARG A 609 -25.65 12.10 14.01
N LEU A 610 -24.76 11.82 14.95
CA LEU A 610 -23.45 12.43 15.07
C LEU A 610 -22.40 11.32 15.06
N THR A 611 -21.45 11.41 14.15
CA THR A 611 -20.33 10.47 14.05
C THR A 611 -18.99 11.20 14.07
N ALA A 612 -18.03 10.59 14.72
CA ALA A 612 -16.65 11.06 14.72
C ALA A 612 -15.74 9.91 14.29
N GLY A 613 -14.77 10.19 13.43
CA GLY A 613 -13.81 9.20 12.94
C GLY A 613 -12.43 9.80 12.72
N GLN A 614 -11.45 8.94 12.55
CA GLN A 614 -10.12 9.36 12.12
C GLN A 614 -10.08 9.59 10.62
N THR A 615 -9.34 10.64 10.17
CA THR A 615 -8.99 10.73 8.74
C THR A 615 -7.87 9.74 8.45
N GLU A 616 -8.13 8.76 7.60
CA GLU A 616 -7.19 7.69 7.29
C GLU A 616 -6.46 7.90 5.97
N ASN A 617 -5.32 7.24 5.80
CA ASN A 617 -4.55 7.20 4.53
C ASN A 617 -5.05 6.07 3.60
N GLY A 618 -6.32 5.71 3.68
CA GLY A 618 -6.98 4.67 2.89
C GLY A 618 -8.40 5.09 2.52
N PRO A 619 -9.18 4.22 1.88
CA PRO A 619 -10.60 4.46 1.68
C PRO A 619 -11.30 4.74 3.02
N PRO A 620 -12.25 5.69 3.07
CA PRO A 620 -12.98 5.97 4.31
C PRO A 620 -13.72 4.72 4.78
N LEU A 621 -13.70 4.48 6.09
CA LEU A 621 -14.52 3.44 6.68
C LEU A 621 -16.00 3.87 6.59
N LEU A 622 -16.84 2.96 6.14
CA LEU A 622 -18.28 3.19 6.08
C LEU A 622 -18.88 3.02 7.48
N GLU A 623 -19.74 3.94 7.90
CA GLU A 623 -20.47 3.83 9.16
C GLU A 623 -21.30 2.54 9.21
N TYR A 624 -21.94 2.19 8.10
CA TYR A 624 -22.69 0.96 7.90
C TYR A 624 -21.99 0.13 6.80
N PRO A 625 -20.99 -0.66 7.14
CA PRO A 625 -20.20 -1.38 6.15
C PRO A 625 -20.93 -2.57 5.52
N PHE A 626 -22.02 -3.06 6.13
CA PHE A 626 -22.86 -4.09 5.55
C PHE A 626 -24.10 -3.47 4.93
N ALA A 627 -24.38 -3.82 3.68
CA ALA A 627 -25.62 -3.45 3.00
C ALA A 627 -26.17 -4.65 2.23
N THR A 628 -27.48 -4.85 2.33
CA THR A 628 -28.24 -5.77 1.47
C THR A 628 -29.38 -5.02 0.81
N GLN A 629 -29.57 -5.27 -0.46
CA GLN A 629 -30.52 -4.59 -1.34
C GLN A 629 -31.62 -5.56 -1.70
N ILE A 630 -32.87 -5.12 -1.65
CA ILE A 630 -34.05 -5.89 -1.99
C ILE A 630 -34.72 -5.22 -3.19
N GLU A 631 -34.65 -5.84 -4.37
CA GLU A 631 -35.29 -5.33 -5.58
C GLU A 631 -36.80 -5.39 -5.49
N VAL A 632 -37.45 -4.26 -5.83
CA VAL A 632 -38.91 -4.13 -5.86
C VAL A 632 -39.37 -3.46 -7.15
N SER A 633 -40.54 -3.85 -7.69
CA SER A 633 -40.97 -3.41 -9.01
C SER A 633 -42.40 -2.85 -9.04
N ASP A 634 -43.23 -3.17 -8.05
CA ASP A 634 -44.63 -2.74 -7.95
C ASP A 634 -45.05 -2.57 -6.49
N ALA A 635 -46.23 -1.97 -6.27
CA ALA A 635 -46.73 -1.68 -4.95
C ALA A 635 -46.86 -2.92 -4.03
N ALA A 636 -47.08 -4.12 -4.59
CA ALA A 636 -47.17 -5.35 -3.82
C ALA A 636 -45.75 -5.84 -3.41
N SER A 637 -44.79 -5.77 -4.32
CA SER A 637 -43.39 -6.12 -4.04
C SER A 637 -42.75 -5.10 -3.08
N ILE A 638 -43.07 -3.80 -3.16
CA ILE A 638 -42.64 -2.79 -2.19
C ILE A 638 -43.06 -3.16 -0.77
N ALA A 639 -44.36 -3.48 -0.55
CA ALA A 639 -44.85 -3.87 0.77
C ALA A 639 -44.21 -5.19 1.26
N ALA A 640 -44.02 -6.16 0.37
CA ALA A 640 -43.36 -7.41 0.70
C ALA A 640 -41.85 -7.20 0.99
N GLY A 641 -41.18 -6.34 0.21
CA GLY A 641 -39.77 -5.95 0.38
C GLY A 641 -39.53 -5.22 1.69
N GLN A 642 -40.40 -4.26 2.05
CA GLN A 642 -40.32 -3.58 3.34
C GLN A 642 -40.44 -4.55 4.52
N GLN A 643 -41.39 -5.49 4.46
CA GLN A 643 -41.54 -6.49 5.50
C GLN A 643 -40.32 -7.43 5.58
N LEU A 644 -39.77 -7.83 4.45
CA LEU A 644 -38.53 -8.61 4.40
C LEU A 644 -37.32 -7.81 4.95
N ALA A 645 -37.23 -6.52 4.63
CA ALA A 645 -36.18 -5.64 5.14
C ALA A 645 -36.25 -5.49 6.66
N GLU A 646 -37.46 -5.32 7.22
CA GLU A 646 -37.66 -5.27 8.67
C GLU A 646 -37.26 -6.60 9.33
N ASP A 647 -37.62 -7.75 8.74
CA ASP A 647 -37.29 -9.07 9.26
C ASP A 647 -35.75 -9.30 9.20
N ILE A 648 -35.06 -8.87 8.14
CA ILE A 648 -33.61 -8.93 8.03
C ILE A 648 -32.96 -8.04 9.09
N ARG A 649 -33.36 -6.77 9.20
CA ARG A 649 -32.90 -5.86 10.26
C ARG A 649 -33.04 -6.48 11.65
N ASP A 650 -34.21 -7.03 11.96
CA ASP A 650 -34.49 -7.62 13.27
C ASP A 650 -33.64 -8.88 13.53
N SER A 651 -33.29 -9.65 12.48
CA SER A 651 -32.40 -10.79 12.59
C SER A 651 -30.94 -10.39 12.82
N LEU A 652 -30.55 -9.21 12.34
CA LEU A 652 -29.19 -8.67 12.47
C LEU A 652 -28.97 -7.93 13.80
N GLN A 653 -29.97 -7.20 14.29
CA GLN A 653 -29.85 -6.34 15.47
C GLN A 653 -29.37 -7.10 16.71
N GLY A 654 -28.19 -6.70 17.26
CA GLY A 654 -27.58 -7.34 18.41
C GLY A 654 -26.97 -8.72 18.14
N ARG A 655 -26.85 -9.13 16.87
CA ARG A 655 -26.22 -10.40 16.47
C ARG A 655 -24.74 -10.37 16.76
N GLN A 656 -24.20 -11.51 17.17
CA GLN A 656 -22.79 -11.68 17.51
C GLN A 656 -22.12 -12.63 16.53
N PHE A 657 -20.96 -12.24 16.05
CA PHE A 657 -20.08 -13.03 15.17
C PHE A 657 -18.74 -13.30 15.86
N GLU A 658 -18.16 -14.49 15.67
CA GLU A 658 -16.82 -14.78 16.14
C GLU A 658 -15.79 -14.38 15.07
N SER A 659 -15.01 -13.34 15.32
CA SER A 659 -13.88 -12.93 14.50
C SER A 659 -12.56 -13.27 15.19
N GLY A 660 -11.49 -13.51 14.40
CA GLY A 660 -10.16 -14.03 14.76
C GLY A 660 -9.47 -13.61 16.07
N GLY A 661 -10.17 -13.12 17.05
CA GLY A 661 -9.66 -12.72 18.37
C GLY A 661 -10.70 -12.19 19.32
N GLY A 662 -11.96 -12.03 18.91
CA GLY A 662 -13.03 -11.48 19.72
C GLY A 662 -14.41 -11.81 19.19
N THR A 663 -15.43 -11.35 19.88
CA THR A 663 -16.84 -11.39 19.42
C THR A 663 -17.19 -9.99 18.95
N VAL A 664 -17.69 -9.86 17.74
CA VAL A 664 -18.15 -8.61 17.12
C VAL A 664 -19.66 -8.61 17.12
N THR A 665 -20.27 -7.52 17.55
CA THR A 665 -21.72 -7.39 17.69
C THR A 665 -22.26 -6.36 16.70
N VAL A 666 -23.39 -6.64 16.05
CA VAL A 666 -24.13 -5.63 15.29
C VAL A 666 -24.73 -4.63 16.29
N THR A 667 -24.22 -3.41 16.28
CA THR A 667 -24.66 -2.35 17.21
C THR A 667 -25.94 -1.69 16.75
N ASP A 668 -26.08 -1.49 15.46
CA ASP A 668 -27.27 -0.93 14.84
C ASP A 668 -27.55 -1.58 13.48
N ALA A 669 -28.83 -1.70 13.17
CA ALA A 669 -29.31 -2.15 11.87
C ALA A 669 -30.51 -1.30 11.45
N ILE A 670 -30.43 -0.70 10.26
CA ILE A 670 -31.45 0.23 9.76
C ILE A 670 -31.98 -0.25 8.41
N VAL A 671 -33.21 0.14 8.11
CA VAL A 671 -33.82 0.01 6.79
C VAL A 671 -33.86 1.41 6.18
N SER A 672 -33.65 1.55 4.86
CA SER A 672 -33.88 2.83 4.17
C SER A 672 -35.24 3.41 4.50
N THR A 673 -35.24 4.69 4.90
CA THR A 673 -36.41 5.29 5.61
C THR A 673 -37.55 5.68 4.66
N ASP A 674 -38.77 5.79 5.24
CA ASP A 674 -39.89 6.46 4.57
C ASP A 674 -39.47 7.88 4.13
N GLY A 675 -39.53 8.16 2.83
CA GLY A 675 -39.13 9.44 2.24
C GLY A 675 -37.81 9.39 1.45
N GLU A 676 -37.13 8.24 1.40
CA GLU A 676 -36.00 7.97 0.53
C GLU A 676 -36.40 6.90 -0.50
N ILE A 677 -36.09 7.12 -1.78
CA ILE A 677 -36.24 6.12 -2.83
C ILE A 677 -34.85 5.88 -3.44
N ALA A 678 -34.34 4.67 -3.26
CA ALA A 678 -33.11 4.23 -3.85
C ALA A 678 -33.35 3.35 -5.08
N ARG A 679 -32.46 3.44 -6.07
CA ARG A 679 -32.51 2.66 -7.30
C ARG A 679 -31.11 2.20 -7.71
N VAL A 680 -31.05 1.03 -8.33
CA VAL A 680 -29.84 0.49 -8.97
C VAL A 680 -30.24 0.03 -10.37
N ASP A 681 -29.55 0.50 -11.39
CA ASP A 681 -29.78 0.17 -12.79
C ASP A 681 -31.27 0.31 -13.22
N GLY A 682 -31.90 1.37 -12.77
CA GLY A 682 -33.29 1.66 -13.09
C GLY A 682 -34.33 0.84 -12.27
N GLN A 683 -33.90 -0.03 -11.35
CA GLN A 683 -34.78 -0.81 -10.48
C GLN A 683 -34.83 -0.16 -9.08
N GLN A 684 -36.04 -0.01 -8.52
CA GLN A 684 -36.18 0.47 -7.14
C GLN A 684 -35.72 -0.63 -6.18
N ILE A 685 -34.95 -0.22 -5.14
CA ILE A 685 -34.48 -1.11 -4.08
C ILE A 685 -34.91 -0.61 -2.70
N ILE A 686 -34.98 -1.55 -1.73
CA ILE A 686 -35.05 -1.26 -0.31
C ILE A 686 -33.77 -1.77 0.31
N GLU A 687 -33.05 -0.92 1.03
CA GLU A 687 -31.75 -1.25 1.57
C GLU A 687 -31.81 -1.50 3.08
N VAL A 688 -31.13 -2.54 3.55
CA VAL A 688 -30.88 -2.81 4.97
C VAL A 688 -29.40 -2.67 5.21
N ARG A 689 -29.01 -1.80 6.13
CA ARG A 689 -27.62 -1.52 6.50
C ARG A 689 -27.35 -1.94 7.94
N ALA A 690 -26.11 -2.40 8.23
CA ALA A 690 -25.72 -2.77 9.59
C ALA A 690 -24.37 -2.19 9.97
N GLN A 691 -24.27 -1.77 11.25
CA GLN A 691 -23.10 -1.24 11.91
C GLN A 691 -22.57 -2.25 12.94
N TYR A 692 -21.27 -2.23 13.21
CA TYR A 692 -20.61 -3.16 14.13
C TYR A 692 -19.84 -2.42 15.22
N ASP A 693 -19.64 -3.07 16.38
CA ASP A 693 -18.94 -2.52 17.54
C ASP A 693 -17.39 -2.57 17.43
N GLU A 694 -16.86 -3.10 16.35
CA GLU A 694 -15.42 -3.20 16.11
C GLU A 694 -15.07 -2.97 14.64
N ASP A 695 -14.14 -2.05 14.38
CA ASP A 695 -13.68 -1.72 13.03
C ASP A 695 -12.63 -2.73 12.50
N GLN A 696 -12.05 -3.54 13.40
CA GLN A 696 -11.03 -4.52 13.03
C GLN A 696 -11.65 -5.88 12.67
N GLY A 697 -11.43 -6.32 11.44
CA GLY A 697 -11.89 -7.62 10.97
C GLY A 697 -13.23 -7.59 10.22
N ILE A 698 -13.73 -6.42 9.88
CA ILE A 698 -15.02 -6.19 9.19
C ILE A 698 -15.14 -7.02 7.91
N SER A 699 -14.14 -7.06 7.03
CA SER A 699 -14.23 -7.77 5.75
C SER A 699 -14.59 -9.26 5.88
N GLY A 700 -14.12 -9.92 6.95
CA GLY A 700 -14.51 -11.31 7.25
C GLY A 700 -15.95 -11.42 7.77
N ILE A 701 -16.37 -10.45 8.60
CA ILE A 701 -17.69 -10.42 9.23
C ILE A 701 -18.77 -10.12 8.20
N LEU A 702 -18.53 -9.27 7.21
CA LEU A 702 -19.47 -9.00 6.12
C LEU A 702 -19.88 -10.28 5.39
N ASN A 703 -18.92 -11.13 5.06
CA ASN A 703 -19.19 -12.43 4.44
C ASN A 703 -19.97 -13.36 5.38
N ASP A 704 -19.65 -13.39 6.68
CA ASP A 704 -20.38 -14.20 7.66
C ASP A 704 -21.81 -13.68 7.85
N THR A 705 -22.01 -12.35 7.81
CA THR A 705 -23.33 -11.71 7.87
C THR A 705 -24.15 -12.01 6.61
N GLN A 706 -23.54 -11.95 5.43
CA GLN A 706 -24.18 -12.35 4.18
C GLN A 706 -24.66 -13.79 4.25
N LEU A 707 -23.79 -14.73 4.65
CA LEU A 707 -24.15 -16.15 4.77
C LEU A 707 -25.31 -16.35 5.77
N LEU A 708 -25.35 -15.58 6.86
CA LEU A 708 -26.44 -15.63 7.81
C LEU A 708 -27.77 -15.20 7.17
N VAL A 709 -27.78 -14.08 6.42
CA VAL A 709 -28.97 -13.58 5.75
C VAL A 709 -29.43 -14.59 4.68
N GLU A 710 -28.52 -15.18 3.92
CA GLU A 710 -28.83 -16.23 2.93
C GLU A 710 -29.38 -17.51 3.58
N GLU A 711 -28.92 -17.87 4.79
CA GLU A 711 -29.42 -19.02 5.54
C GLU A 711 -30.80 -18.75 6.17
N ASP A 712 -30.99 -17.58 6.77
CA ASP A 712 -32.23 -17.20 7.43
C ASP A 712 -33.34 -16.89 6.41
N PHE A 713 -33.00 -16.34 5.22
CA PHE A 713 -33.93 -15.95 4.15
C PHE A 713 -33.57 -16.61 2.81
N PRO A 714 -33.75 -17.94 2.67
CA PRO A 714 -33.40 -18.63 1.44
C PRO A 714 -34.31 -18.24 0.26
N PRO A 715 -33.90 -18.41 -0.99
CA PRO A 715 -34.67 -18.06 -2.19
C PRO A 715 -36.14 -18.55 -2.20
N ALA A 716 -36.39 -19.73 -1.66
CA ALA A 716 -37.74 -20.29 -1.58
C ALA A 716 -38.65 -19.51 -0.60
N GLU A 717 -38.10 -18.93 0.45
CA GLU A 717 -38.84 -18.08 1.38
C GLU A 717 -39.15 -16.72 0.75
N ILE A 718 -38.13 -16.13 0.05
CA ILE A 718 -38.27 -14.88 -0.70
C ILE A 718 -39.40 -15.01 -1.73
N GLU A 719 -39.43 -16.08 -2.52
CA GLU A 719 -40.52 -16.38 -3.46
C GLU A 719 -41.87 -16.52 -2.77
N SER A 720 -41.93 -17.13 -1.60
CA SER A 720 -43.18 -17.31 -0.85
C SER A 720 -43.81 -15.97 -0.38
N ARG A 721 -43.01 -14.92 -0.28
CA ARG A 721 -43.42 -13.54 0.07
C ARG A 721 -43.88 -12.75 -1.16
N GLY A 722 -43.75 -13.29 -2.37
CA GLY A 722 -44.12 -12.65 -3.64
C GLY A 722 -43.05 -11.82 -4.30
N LEU A 723 -41.79 -11.99 -3.89
CA LEU A 723 -40.61 -11.38 -4.50
C LEU A 723 -39.91 -12.37 -5.44
N SER A 724 -39.03 -11.88 -6.29
CA SER A 724 -38.14 -12.76 -7.08
C SER A 724 -37.22 -13.56 -6.17
N ALA A 725 -36.88 -14.80 -6.55
CA ALA A 725 -35.88 -15.60 -5.83
C ALA A 725 -34.50 -14.91 -5.73
N GLU A 726 -34.22 -14.03 -6.68
CA GLU A 726 -32.95 -13.29 -6.81
C GLU A 726 -33.10 -11.82 -6.36
N ALA A 727 -34.24 -11.46 -5.68
CA ALA A 727 -34.51 -10.10 -5.29
C ALA A 727 -33.56 -9.56 -4.20
N VAL A 728 -32.94 -10.44 -3.42
CA VAL A 728 -31.97 -10.05 -2.39
C VAL A 728 -30.57 -10.12 -2.98
N THR A 729 -29.92 -8.98 -3.02
CA THR A 729 -28.54 -8.82 -3.46
C THR A 729 -27.70 -8.18 -2.36
N PHE A 730 -26.40 -8.32 -2.45
CA PHE A 730 -25.46 -7.77 -1.48
C PHE A 730 -24.48 -6.88 -2.21
N ASP A 731 -24.42 -5.64 -1.78
CA ASP A 731 -23.43 -4.69 -2.23
C ASP A 731 -22.90 -3.92 -1.01
N PHE A 732 -21.62 -4.07 -0.74
CA PHE A 732 -20.96 -3.38 0.36
C PHE A 732 -20.23 -2.12 -0.13
N GLY A 733 -20.61 -1.61 -1.30
CA GLY A 733 -20.01 -0.44 -1.93
C GLY A 733 -18.48 -0.61 -2.10
N LEU A 734 -17.71 0.37 -1.67
CA LEU A 734 -16.24 0.33 -1.76
C LEU A 734 -15.60 -0.91 -1.12
N GLU A 735 -16.25 -1.54 -0.15
CA GLU A 735 -15.71 -2.75 0.47
C GLU A 735 -15.87 -3.97 -0.44
N SER A 736 -16.92 -4.06 -1.26
CA SER A 736 -17.06 -5.08 -2.31
C SER A 736 -15.93 -4.95 -3.33
N ASP A 737 -15.67 -3.74 -3.82
CA ASP A 737 -14.61 -3.46 -4.77
C ASP A 737 -13.23 -3.80 -4.17
N ASN A 738 -13.00 -3.41 -2.91
CA ASN A 738 -11.78 -3.75 -2.19
C ASN A 738 -11.58 -5.28 -2.04
N GLN A 739 -12.66 -6.05 -1.81
CA GLN A 739 -12.59 -7.51 -1.71
C GLN A 739 -12.24 -8.15 -3.05
N ASP A 740 -12.83 -7.68 -4.14
CA ASP A 740 -12.53 -8.17 -5.49
C ASP A 740 -11.09 -7.82 -5.90
N ASP A 741 -10.64 -6.61 -5.63
CA ASP A 741 -9.27 -6.18 -5.88
C ASP A 741 -8.26 -6.97 -5.02
N PHE A 742 -8.61 -7.26 -3.75
CA PHE A 742 -7.79 -8.10 -2.89
C PHE A 742 -7.73 -9.55 -3.37
N ALA A 743 -8.83 -10.08 -3.89
CA ALA A 743 -8.82 -11.38 -4.55
C ALA A 743 -7.89 -11.38 -5.78
N GLY A 744 -7.88 -10.29 -6.55
CA GLY A 744 -6.91 -10.04 -7.64
C GLY A 744 -5.46 -10.09 -7.15
N LEU A 745 -5.15 -9.48 -6.00
CA LEU A 745 -3.82 -9.54 -5.38
C LEU A 745 -3.42 -10.97 -4.98
N ILE A 746 -4.36 -11.77 -4.44
CA ILE A 746 -4.11 -13.19 -4.11
C ILE A 746 -3.78 -13.97 -5.39
N VAL A 747 -4.55 -13.79 -6.46
CA VAL A 747 -4.29 -14.42 -7.76
C VAL A 747 -2.92 -14.02 -8.30
N ALA A 748 -2.57 -12.73 -8.25
CA ALA A 748 -1.25 -12.23 -8.63
C ALA A 748 -0.14 -12.90 -7.80
N GLY A 749 -0.35 -13.09 -6.49
CA GLY A 749 0.55 -13.81 -5.59
C GLY A 749 0.75 -15.27 -5.99
N ILE A 750 -0.32 -15.99 -6.34
CA ILE A 750 -0.27 -17.38 -6.82
C ILE A 750 0.50 -17.48 -8.15
N ILE A 751 0.24 -16.57 -9.08
CA ILE A 751 0.96 -16.49 -10.37
C ILE A 751 2.45 -16.22 -10.09
N ALA A 752 2.77 -15.28 -9.19
CA ALA A 752 4.14 -14.97 -8.78
C ALA A 752 4.88 -16.20 -8.24
N LEU A 753 4.23 -16.96 -7.37
CA LEU A 753 4.77 -18.21 -6.82
C LEU A 753 5.02 -19.25 -7.93
N GLY A 754 4.09 -19.41 -8.86
CA GLY A 754 4.21 -20.31 -10.00
C GLY A 754 5.38 -19.94 -10.93
N LEU A 755 5.48 -18.66 -11.31
CA LEU A 755 6.56 -18.14 -12.15
C LEU A 755 7.92 -18.26 -11.47
N MET A 756 8.00 -17.95 -10.17
CA MET A 756 9.21 -18.09 -9.39
C MET A 756 9.64 -19.56 -9.28
N LEU A 757 8.71 -20.49 -9.03
CA LEU A 757 8.99 -21.93 -9.00
C LEU A 757 9.55 -22.41 -10.34
N LEU A 758 8.95 -21.96 -11.45
CA LEU A 758 9.40 -22.27 -12.80
C LEU A 758 10.82 -21.74 -13.05
N LEU A 759 11.08 -20.48 -12.70
CA LEU A 759 12.38 -19.85 -12.86
C LEU A 759 13.47 -20.62 -12.09
N ILE A 760 13.22 -20.95 -10.82
CA ILE A 760 14.17 -21.71 -9.99
C ILE A 760 14.34 -23.12 -10.52
N ALA A 761 13.28 -23.80 -10.97
CA ALA A 761 13.36 -25.13 -11.54
C ALA A 761 14.21 -25.16 -12.84
N ILE A 762 14.10 -24.14 -13.69
CA ILE A 762 14.93 -23.96 -14.89
C ILE A 762 16.39 -23.73 -14.50
N GLN A 763 16.65 -22.81 -13.55
CA GLN A 763 17.99 -22.43 -13.09
C GLN A 763 18.76 -23.60 -12.50
N PHE A 764 18.13 -24.33 -11.58
CA PHE A 764 18.74 -25.50 -10.91
C PHE A 764 18.59 -26.78 -11.73
N ARG A 765 17.86 -26.77 -12.84
CA ARG A 765 17.51 -27.93 -13.66
C ARG A 765 16.96 -29.07 -12.81
N SER A 766 16.11 -28.76 -11.84
CA SER A 766 15.59 -29.70 -10.88
C SER A 766 14.40 -29.14 -10.11
N VAL A 767 13.22 -29.70 -10.38
CA VAL A 767 11.98 -29.37 -9.64
C VAL A 767 12.12 -29.69 -8.15
N ALA A 768 12.74 -30.82 -7.78
CA ALA A 768 12.93 -31.19 -6.38
C ALA A 768 13.81 -30.19 -5.60
N GLN A 769 14.80 -29.55 -6.23
CA GLN A 769 15.58 -28.50 -5.59
C GLN A 769 14.80 -27.19 -5.54
N ALA A 770 13.99 -26.89 -6.55
CA ALA A 770 13.10 -25.74 -6.50
C ALA A 770 12.10 -25.84 -5.34
N LEU A 771 11.40 -26.96 -5.20
CA LEU A 771 10.50 -27.21 -4.08
C LEU A 771 11.19 -27.14 -2.72
N LEU A 772 12.45 -27.62 -2.64
CA LEU A 772 13.25 -27.51 -1.43
C LEU A 772 13.53 -26.04 -1.08
N ILE A 773 13.88 -25.22 -2.07
CA ILE A 773 14.12 -23.77 -1.88
C ILE A 773 12.84 -23.08 -1.41
N PHE A 774 11.71 -23.47 -1.95
CA PHE A 774 10.38 -22.95 -1.58
C PHE A 774 10.01 -23.19 -0.11
N MET A 775 10.63 -24.17 0.57
CA MET A 775 10.41 -24.41 2.00
C MET A 775 10.77 -23.21 2.89
N ALA A 776 11.53 -22.23 2.36
CA ALA A 776 11.80 -20.97 3.06
C ALA A 776 10.53 -20.15 3.34
N ILE A 777 9.51 -20.26 2.46
CA ILE A 777 8.25 -19.52 2.57
C ILE A 777 7.43 -20.01 3.79
N PRO A 778 7.02 -21.27 3.89
CA PRO A 778 6.27 -21.72 5.08
C PRO A 778 7.09 -21.62 6.37
N LEU A 779 8.42 -21.67 6.32
CA LEU A 779 9.28 -21.45 7.49
C LEU A 779 9.28 -19.99 7.98
N SER A 780 8.79 -19.05 7.19
CA SER A 780 8.61 -17.65 7.61
C SER A 780 7.30 -17.40 8.37
N PHE A 781 6.28 -18.28 8.24
CA PHE A 781 4.93 -18.09 8.79
C PHE A 781 4.92 -17.76 10.29
N LEU A 782 5.71 -18.49 11.10
CA LEU A 782 5.78 -18.22 12.53
C LEU A 782 6.23 -16.77 12.82
N GLY A 783 7.17 -16.25 12.02
CA GLY A 783 7.66 -14.89 12.20
C GLY A 783 6.69 -13.84 11.68
N VAL A 784 6.05 -14.07 10.53
CA VAL A 784 5.06 -13.19 9.95
C VAL A 784 3.90 -12.96 10.91
N PHE A 785 3.16 -14.04 11.18
CA PHE A 785 1.95 -13.96 12.00
C PHE A 785 2.25 -13.74 13.48
N GLY A 786 3.41 -14.24 13.96
CA GLY A 786 3.89 -13.93 15.29
C GLY A 786 4.23 -12.45 15.50
N ALA A 787 4.82 -11.79 14.51
CA ALA A 787 5.11 -10.36 14.56
C ALA A 787 3.81 -9.55 14.56
N LEU A 788 2.87 -9.83 13.64
CA LEU A 788 1.55 -9.19 13.62
C LEU A 788 0.83 -9.32 14.97
N LYS A 789 0.79 -10.52 15.55
CA LYS A 789 0.17 -10.76 16.86
C LYS A 789 0.84 -10.01 18.01
N LEU A 790 2.18 -9.89 17.99
CA LEU A 790 2.93 -9.19 19.04
C LEU A 790 2.81 -7.68 18.97
N THR A 791 2.52 -7.15 17.80
CA THR A 791 2.35 -5.71 17.55
C THR A 791 0.90 -5.30 17.43
N ASP A 792 -0.04 -6.22 17.71
CA ASP A 792 -1.47 -5.99 17.64
C ASP A 792 -1.91 -5.42 16.28
N ASN A 793 -1.45 -6.06 15.21
CA ASN A 793 -1.84 -5.74 13.85
C ASN A 793 -2.70 -6.87 13.26
N PRO A 794 -3.82 -6.55 12.59
CA PRO A 794 -4.61 -7.53 11.85
C PRO A 794 -3.88 -8.02 10.60
N GLN A 795 -4.39 -9.08 9.99
CA GLN A 795 -4.08 -9.39 8.60
C GLN A 795 -4.74 -8.32 7.72
N SER A 796 -3.97 -7.72 6.84
CA SER A 796 -4.44 -6.61 6.01
C SER A 796 -3.87 -6.70 4.60
N PHE A 797 -4.39 -5.89 3.72
CA PHE A 797 -3.83 -5.70 2.39
C PHE A 797 -2.32 -5.41 2.43
N LEU A 798 -1.90 -4.47 3.29
CA LEU A 798 -0.48 -4.12 3.44
C LEU A 798 0.37 -5.27 3.99
N SER A 799 -0.17 -6.06 4.93
CA SER A 799 0.51 -7.28 5.39
C SER A 799 0.65 -8.31 4.26
N GLY A 800 -0.33 -8.41 3.37
CA GLY A 800 -0.30 -9.23 2.15
C GLY A 800 0.81 -8.82 1.18
N VAL A 801 0.91 -7.51 0.88
CA VAL A 801 2.02 -6.93 0.08
C VAL A 801 3.37 -7.23 0.73
N GLY A 802 3.47 -7.05 2.06
CA GLY A 802 4.67 -7.38 2.84
C GLY A 802 5.04 -8.86 2.75
N PHE A 803 4.05 -9.74 2.76
CA PHE A 803 4.27 -11.19 2.60
C PHE A 803 4.76 -11.54 1.18
N ILE A 804 4.19 -10.95 0.13
CA ILE A 804 4.67 -11.12 -1.25
C ILE A 804 6.12 -10.65 -1.38
N ALA A 805 6.45 -9.50 -0.82
CA ALA A 805 7.82 -8.97 -0.79
C ALA A 805 8.78 -9.93 -0.05
N LEU A 806 8.37 -10.46 1.10
CA LEU A 806 9.13 -11.43 1.89
C LEU A 806 9.45 -12.70 1.09
N ILE A 807 8.52 -13.20 0.28
CA ILE A 807 8.72 -14.38 -0.56
C ILE A 807 9.98 -14.22 -1.43
N GLY A 808 10.12 -13.08 -2.09
CA GLY A 808 11.30 -12.78 -2.93
C GLY A 808 12.60 -12.83 -2.16
N VAL A 809 12.64 -12.25 -0.96
CA VAL A 809 13.84 -12.13 -0.12
C VAL A 809 14.21 -13.46 0.55
N ALA A 810 13.23 -14.13 1.16
CA ALA A 810 13.46 -15.38 1.89
C ALA A 810 13.99 -16.48 0.97
N VAL A 811 13.47 -16.53 -0.27
CA VAL A 811 13.89 -17.49 -1.28
C VAL A 811 15.30 -17.18 -1.80
N ASN A 812 15.68 -15.89 -1.96
CA ASN A 812 17.04 -15.48 -2.36
C ASN A 812 18.13 -16.04 -1.43
N ASN A 813 17.91 -15.93 -0.12
CA ASN A 813 18.82 -16.47 0.91
C ASN A 813 19.04 -17.98 0.74
N THR A 814 17.98 -18.72 0.43
CA THR A 814 18.01 -20.15 0.24
C THR A 814 18.66 -20.55 -1.10
N ILE A 815 18.44 -19.78 -2.17
CA ILE A 815 19.12 -19.95 -3.46
C ILE A 815 20.64 -19.90 -3.30
N LEU A 816 21.15 -18.88 -2.59
CA LEU A 816 22.58 -18.71 -2.33
C LEU A 816 23.18 -19.87 -1.55
N LEU A 817 22.43 -20.41 -0.57
CA LEU A 817 22.86 -21.55 0.22
C LEU A 817 22.92 -22.83 -0.62
N VAL A 818 21.89 -23.12 -1.42
CA VAL A 818 21.80 -24.31 -2.28
C VAL A 818 22.85 -24.25 -3.40
N ASP A 819 23.06 -23.08 -3.99
CA ASP A 819 24.09 -22.92 -5.05
C ASP A 819 25.49 -23.18 -4.49
N SER A 820 25.81 -22.64 -3.31
CA SER A 820 27.08 -22.93 -2.61
C SER A 820 27.28 -24.41 -2.34
N ALA A 821 26.23 -25.11 -1.86
CA ALA A 821 26.27 -26.57 -1.63
C ALA A 821 26.47 -27.32 -2.97
N ASN A 822 25.77 -26.93 -4.04
CA ASN A 822 25.88 -27.55 -5.35
C ASN A 822 27.28 -27.34 -6.00
N GLN A 823 27.93 -26.21 -5.77
CA GLN A 823 29.30 -25.96 -6.21
C GLN A 823 30.27 -26.93 -5.55
N GLN A 824 30.17 -27.16 -4.23
CA GLN A 824 30.99 -28.13 -3.50
C GLN A 824 30.72 -29.58 -3.95
N ARG A 825 29.41 -29.91 -4.22
CA ARG A 825 29.05 -31.22 -4.78
C ARG A 825 29.67 -31.46 -6.17
N ARG A 826 29.73 -30.44 -7.01
CA ARG A 826 30.38 -30.51 -8.34
C ARG A 826 31.89 -30.67 -8.19
N ALA A 827 32.50 -30.12 -7.12
CA ALA A 827 33.92 -30.29 -6.80
C ALA A 827 34.24 -31.67 -6.16
N GLY A 828 33.24 -32.54 -5.92
CA GLY A 828 33.42 -33.90 -5.43
C GLY A 828 33.21 -34.06 -3.92
N ALA A 829 32.81 -33.02 -3.18
CA ALA A 829 32.50 -33.14 -1.75
C ALA A 829 31.27 -34.01 -1.49
N SER A 830 31.24 -34.72 -0.36
CA SER A 830 30.03 -35.42 0.11
C SER A 830 28.89 -34.44 0.39
N ALA A 831 27.61 -34.90 0.46
CA ALA A 831 26.49 -34.03 0.75
C ALA A 831 26.62 -33.34 2.12
N GLY A 832 27.11 -34.06 3.14
CA GLY A 832 27.37 -33.49 4.46
C GLY A 832 28.44 -32.41 4.48
N GLU A 833 29.57 -32.62 3.78
CA GLU A 833 30.65 -31.64 3.66
C GLU A 833 30.19 -30.41 2.84
N ALA A 834 29.43 -30.64 1.78
CA ALA A 834 28.88 -29.57 0.94
C ALA A 834 27.97 -28.62 1.72
N ILE A 835 27.01 -29.15 2.47
CA ILE A 835 26.09 -28.32 3.28
C ILE A 835 26.82 -27.67 4.47
N GLN A 836 27.78 -28.37 5.09
CA GLN A 836 28.62 -27.79 6.14
C GLN A 836 29.39 -26.56 5.64
N HIS A 837 30.00 -26.69 4.47
CA HIS A 837 30.72 -25.59 3.83
C HIS A 837 29.78 -24.46 3.47
N ALA A 838 28.62 -24.78 2.87
CA ALA A 838 27.63 -23.78 2.47
C ALA A 838 27.14 -22.97 3.67
N VAL A 839 26.73 -23.63 4.76
CA VAL A 839 26.28 -22.95 5.98
C VAL A 839 27.42 -22.14 6.60
N THR A 840 28.61 -22.69 6.71
CA THR A 840 29.75 -21.97 7.32
C THR A 840 30.16 -20.74 6.51
N SER A 841 30.17 -20.82 5.18
CA SER A 841 30.59 -19.71 4.30
C SER A 841 29.50 -18.66 4.12
N ARG A 842 28.23 -19.04 4.22
CA ARG A 842 27.07 -18.16 4.04
C ARG A 842 26.47 -17.65 5.34
N PHE A 843 26.89 -18.14 6.49
CA PHE A 843 26.38 -17.73 7.81
C PHE A 843 26.46 -16.22 8.00
N ARG A 844 27.66 -15.65 7.75
CA ARG A 844 27.89 -14.22 7.95
C ARG A 844 27.06 -13.35 6.98
N PRO A 845 27.09 -13.56 5.65
CA PRO A 845 26.23 -12.81 4.74
C PRO A 845 24.75 -12.86 5.18
N LEU A 846 24.21 -14.07 5.42
CA LEU A 846 22.80 -14.25 5.74
C LEU A 846 22.37 -13.51 7.02
N ILE A 847 23.16 -13.61 8.10
CA ILE A 847 22.85 -12.92 9.36
C ILE A 847 22.99 -11.41 9.19
N THR A 848 24.03 -10.95 8.48
CA THR A 848 24.24 -9.51 8.28
C THR A 848 23.14 -8.90 7.44
N THR A 849 22.75 -9.54 6.32
CA THR A 849 21.67 -9.02 5.48
C THR A 849 20.34 -9.01 6.23
N THR A 850 20.03 -10.05 7.00
CA THR A 850 18.82 -10.06 7.83
C THR A 850 18.80 -8.91 8.85
N ILE A 851 19.89 -8.71 9.59
CA ILE A 851 19.96 -7.63 10.58
C ILE A 851 19.90 -6.24 9.91
N THR A 852 20.61 -6.05 8.79
CA THR A 852 20.58 -4.77 8.06
C THR A 852 19.22 -4.46 7.50
N THR A 853 18.50 -5.45 6.97
CA THR A 853 17.13 -5.28 6.46
C THR A 853 16.15 -4.95 7.58
N VAL A 854 16.19 -5.71 8.69
CA VAL A 854 15.33 -5.44 9.86
C VAL A 854 15.58 -4.05 10.43
N VAL A 855 16.85 -3.69 10.65
CA VAL A 855 17.20 -2.37 11.22
C VAL A 855 16.93 -1.23 10.23
N GLY A 856 17.04 -1.48 8.93
CA GLY A 856 16.72 -0.50 7.89
C GLY A 856 15.23 -0.19 7.77
N LEU A 857 14.35 -1.18 8.00
CA LEU A 857 12.90 -1.03 7.97
C LEU A 857 12.29 -0.56 9.30
N LEU A 858 13.02 -0.74 10.40
CA LEU A 858 12.50 -0.43 11.72
C LEU A 858 12.04 1.03 11.92
N PRO A 859 12.77 2.06 11.41
CA PRO A 859 12.29 3.44 11.53
C PRO A 859 10.91 3.63 10.91
N LEU A 860 10.67 3.09 9.72
CA LEU A 860 9.39 3.18 9.04
C LEU A 860 8.26 2.51 9.84
N ALA A 861 8.48 1.26 10.28
CA ALA A 861 7.47 0.49 11.01
C ALA A 861 7.10 1.10 12.38
N LEU A 862 7.93 1.99 12.94
CA LEU A 862 7.69 2.64 14.23
C LEU A 862 7.18 4.08 14.11
N SER A 863 7.34 4.71 12.94
CA SER A 863 7.02 6.13 12.76
C SER A 863 5.66 6.37 12.11
N ASP A 864 5.11 5.39 11.41
CA ASP A 864 3.89 5.55 10.64
C ASP A 864 3.00 4.30 10.81
N PRO A 865 1.85 4.45 11.49
CA PRO A 865 0.90 3.36 11.74
C PRO A 865 0.40 2.66 10.47
N PHE A 866 0.25 3.40 9.37
CA PHE A 866 -0.22 2.85 8.11
C PHE A 866 0.71 1.75 7.56
N TRP A 867 2.03 1.95 7.65
CA TRP A 867 3.04 1.00 7.16
C TRP A 867 3.47 -0.05 8.18
N GLU A 868 2.96 0.02 9.40
CA GLU A 868 3.36 -0.83 10.53
C GLU A 868 3.20 -2.32 10.22
N SER A 869 2.01 -2.74 9.75
CA SER A 869 1.68 -4.13 9.48
C SER A 869 2.58 -4.76 8.39
N LEU A 870 2.89 -4.02 7.34
CA LEU A 870 3.80 -4.43 6.27
C LEU A 870 5.24 -4.56 6.79
N GLY A 871 5.71 -3.56 7.54
CA GLY A 871 7.06 -3.54 8.10
C GLY A 871 7.31 -4.74 9.01
N PHE A 872 6.41 -5.00 9.96
CA PHE A 872 6.52 -6.12 10.90
C PHE A 872 6.34 -7.48 10.21
N THR A 873 5.50 -7.60 9.19
CA THR A 873 5.39 -8.81 8.35
C THR A 873 6.73 -9.16 7.72
N LEU A 874 7.38 -8.20 7.09
CA LEU A 874 8.69 -8.40 6.46
C LEU A 874 9.77 -8.73 7.48
N MET A 875 9.90 -7.94 8.54
CA MET A 875 10.93 -8.11 9.57
C MET A 875 10.78 -9.45 10.30
N GLY A 876 9.59 -9.76 10.77
CA GLY A 876 9.30 -11.00 11.48
C GLY A 876 9.51 -12.22 10.60
N GLY A 877 8.99 -12.19 9.38
CA GLY A 877 9.14 -13.27 8.42
C GLY A 877 10.58 -13.51 8.00
N LEU A 878 11.36 -12.45 7.79
CA LEU A 878 12.78 -12.56 7.42
C LEU A 878 13.64 -13.14 8.55
N VAL A 879 13.39 -12.72 9.80
CA VAL A 879 14.07 -13.28 10.99
C VAL A 879 13.75 -14.76 11.11
N SER A 880 12.48 -15.14 11.08
CA SER A 880 12.02 -16.52 11.17
C SER A 880 12.61 -17.37 10.04
N SER A 881 12.46 -16.94 8.80
CA SER A 881 13.04 -17.62 7.63
C SER A 881 14.54 -17.85 7.79
N THR A 882 15.30 -16.82 8.15
CA THR A 882 16.76 -16.92 8.29
C THR A 882 17.16 -17.92 9.38
N VAL A 883 16.49 -17.88 10.54
CA VAL A 883 16.76 -18.81 11.65
C VAL A 883 16.46 -20.25 11.22
N PHE A 884 15.30 -20.51 10.64
CA PHE A 884 14.91 -21.87 10.26
C PHE A 884 15.64 -22.37 9.01
N VAL A 885 16.04 -21.49 8.08
CA VAL A 885 16.89 -21.85 6.94
C VAL A 885 18.29 -22.28 7.43
N LEU A 886 18.86 -21.61 8.41
CA LEU A 886 20.15 -22.01 8.96
C LEU A 886 20.07 -23.28 9.80
N LEU A 887 18.98 -23.50 10.56
CA LEU A 887 18.82 -24.61 11.49
C LEU A 887 18.20 -25.87 10.86
N CYS A 888 17.06 -25.72 10.19
CA CYS A 888 16.23 -26.85 9.75
C CYS A 888 16.44 -27.22 8.27
N PHE A 889 16.69 -26.24 7.39
CA PHE A 889 16.86 -26.47 5.96
C PHE A 889 17.95 -27.51 5.61
N PRO A 890 19.12 -27.54 6.29
CA PRO A 890 20.13 -28.59 6.07
C PRO A 890 19.59 -30.02 6.22
N ALA A 891 18.64 -30.24 7.14
CA ALA A 891 18.03 -31.56 7.30
C ALA A 891 17.19 -31.97 6.08
N PHE A 892 16.44 -31.03 5.51
CA PHE A 892 15.65 -31.27 4.29
C PHE A 892 16.57 -31.47 3.07
N TYR A 893 17.65 -30.68 2.94
CA TYR A 893 18.64 -30.84 1.88
C TYR A 893 19.30 -32.22 1.93
N LEU A 894 19.79 -32.65 3.10
CA LEU A 894 20.40 -33.96 3.28
C LEU A 894 19.40 -35.10 3.10
N GLY A 895 18.17 -34.92 3.54
CA GLY A 895 17.06 -35.87 3.29
C GLY A 895 16.81 -36.05 1.78
N LEU A 896 16.73 -34.98 1.00
CA LEU A 896 16.57 -35.02 -0.45
C LEU A 896 17.76 -35.71 -1.13
N GLU A 897 18.99 -35.37 -0.75
CA GLU A 897 20.19 -35.99 -1.32
C GLU A 897 20.33 -37.47 -0.93
N SER A 898 19.84 -37.88 0.24
CA SER A 898 19.82 -39.30 0.65
C SER A 898 18.97 -40.18 -0.26
N VAL A 899 17.88 -39.66 -0.82
CA VAL A 899 17.03 -40.31 -1.80
C VAL A 899 17.58 -40.18 -3.22
N ARG A 900 18.12 -39.05 -3.56
CA ARG A 900 18.56 -38.71 -4.92
C ARG A 900 19.90 -39.37 -5.32
N THR A 901 20.84 -39.50 -4.37
CA THR A 901 22.16 -40.10 -4.63
C THR A 901 22.08 -41.58 -5.07
N PRO A 902 21.30 -42.46 -4.41
CA PRO A 902 21.14 -43.85 -4.86
C PRO A 902 20.52 -43.96 -6.27
N LEU A 903 19.52 -43.14 -6.56
CA LEU A 903 18.87 -43.11 -7.89
C LEU A 903 19.83 -42.66 -8.98
N ARG A 904 20.60 -41.64 -8.74
CA ARG A 904 21.64 -41.18 -9.66
C ARG A 904 22.76 -42.19 -9.85
N ASN A 905 23.16 -42.88 -8.79
CA ASN A 905 24.16 -43.90 -8.84
C ASN A 905 23.68 -45.15 -9.60
N ALA A 906 22.41 -45.52 -9.49
CA ALA A 906 21.81 -46.58 -10.29
C ALA A 906 21.84 -46.24 -11.82
N VAL A 907 21.51 -45.00 -12.21
CA VAL A 907 21.60 -44.55 -13.60
C VAL A 907 23.07 -44.46 -14.09
N ARG A 908 23.99 -43.99 -13.22
CA ARG A 908 25.45 -43.89 -13.54
C ARG A 908 26.07 -45.27 -13.73
N ARG A 909 25.70 -46.26 -12.89
CA ARG A 909 26.13 -47.68 -13.05
C ARG A 909 25.71 -48.22 -14.42
N ARG A 910 24.46 -47.94 -14.85
CA ARG A 910 23.98 -48.35 -16.19
C ARG A 910 24.71 -47.67 -17.34
N ARG A 911 25.32 -46.50 -17.10
CA ARG A 911 26.07 -45.71 -18.10
C ARG A 911 27.59 -45.80 -17.95
N GLY A 912 28.13 -46.72 -17.10
CA GLY A 912 29.57 -46.92 -16.88
C GLY A 912 30.33 -45.70 -16.30
N ARG A 913 29.60 -44.78 -15.61
CA ARG A 913 30.20 -43.57 -15.05
C ARG A 913 30.59 -43.74 -13.58
N PRO A 914 31.60 -43.02 -13.04
CA PRO A 914 31.99 -43.10 -11.64
C PRO A 914 30.83 -42.70 -10.72
N LEU A 915 30.70 -43.38 -9.59
CA LEU A 915 29.61 -43.17 -8.60
C LEU A 915 29.84 -41.87 -7.84
N LEU A 916 28.69 -41.22 -7.43
CA LEU A 916 28.70 -40.05 -6.57
C LEU A 916 28.85 -40.49 -5.11
N THR A 917 29.68 -39.82 -4.35
CA THR A 917 29.87 -40.05 -2.90
C THR A 917 28.91 -39.26 -2.05
#